data_fde8234006c9fee800d1a965fec9a9e8
#
_entry.id   fde8234006c9fee800d1a965fec9a9e8
#
_cell.length_a   1.000
_cell.length_b   1.000
_cell.length_c   1.000
_cell.angle_alpha   90.00
_cell.angle_beta   90.00
_cell.angle_gamma   90.00
#
_symmetry.space_group_name_H-M   'P 1'
#
loop_
_entity.id
_entity.type
_entity.pdbx_description
1 polymer ?
#
loop_
_entity_poly.entity_id
_entity_poly.type
_entity_poly.pdbx_seq_one_letter_code
_entity_poly.pdbx_strand_id
1 'polypeptide(L)'
;MTTPASRAAQSTADAAPSDNPLLDGPGRLPRFTAVKPEHVGPALDVLLADAEKALATATAADTPTTWKDFVLPLQHATERLGHAWGIVQHLNSVMDTPELREAFNQNLPRVVEFWTRMGQDQALFEKYRAFRASPAHEALDAARKTAIEHELRDFRLSGAELVSPARERFAAIQEELAALQQKFSENVLDATNAFELLVPDTEEGKARLAGLPDDAIAAARADAERQGKTGWRFTLQFPSYFPVIQYAHDRSLREALYRAYATRAAEGSPQDNTALIQKILALREEKAQLLGLASYAELSLVPKMADSPAQVEQFLRDLAQRARPFAERDLAELRAFAAEKLGLTELQAWDIAYASEALKQARYSFSDNEVKQYFALPRVLDGLFGLVERLFGVSITEDQAEGWHPDVRFYRISAGDRLVGQFYLDLYAREAKQPGAWMNDCRGRQHEEGAVVQTPVAYLVCNFQAPVNGQPALLTHDDVTTLFHEFGHGLHHMLTQVDTLAVSGISGVEWDAVELPSQFMENWAWEWDIVESMTHHVKTGEPMPRALFDRMLAARNFQAGLQTLRQIEFALFDMTLHQQAARALAAGETNPVQRILDAVRAEVAVLLPPAFNRFQNSFSHIFAGGYAAGYYSYKWAEVLSADCYAAFEEEGLFEPAVGRRFLAEILSVGGSRPAIDSFRAFRGRAPELDALLRHNGMVEEA
;
A
#
# COMPACT_ATOMS: atom_id res chain seq x y z
N MET A 1 -41.78 33.42 -14.23
CA MET A 1 -42.02 31.98 -14.20
C MET A 1 -40.64 31.33 -14.38
N THR A 2 -39.97 31.06 -13.29
CA THR A 2 -38.66 30.47 -13.27
C THR A 2 -38.81 28.95 -13.24
N THR A 3 -38.21 28.29 -14.20
CA THR A 3 -38.23 26.83 -14.40
C THR A 3 -37.54 26.08 -13.25
N PRO A 4 -38.00 24.90 -12.86
CA PRO A 4 -37.49 24.14 -11.71
C PRO A 4 -36.09 23.46 -11.87
N ALA A 5 -35.36 23.78 -12.92
CA ALA A 5 -34.10 23.11 -13.25
C ALA A 5 -32.82 23.68 -12.60
N SER A 6 -32.92 24.75 -11.79
CA SER A 6 -31.75 25.45 -11.25
C SER A 6 -31.42 25.11 -9.77
N ARG A 7 -32.07 24.09 -9.19
CA ARG A 7 -31.87 23.73 -7.76
C ARG A 7 -31.00 22.49 -7.49
N ALA A 8 -30.46 21.87 -8.50
CA ALA A 8 -29.68 20.59 -8.29
C ALA A 8 -28.16 20.79 -8.11
N ALA A 9 -27.67 22.02 -8.08
CA ALA A 9 -26.25 22.31 -7.92
C ALA A 9 -25.92 23.20 -6.71
N GLN A 10 -26.66 23.02 -5.61
CA GLN A 10 -26.21 23.59 -4.34
C GLN A 10 -25.29 22.56 -3.67
N SER A 11 -24.07 23.01 -3.39
CA SER A 11 -23.03 22.30 -2.67
C SER A 11 -23.60 21.53 -1.47
N THR A 12 -23.39 20.23 -1.41
CA THR A 12 -23.75 19.37 -0.26
C THR A 12 -23.05 19.80 1.05
N ALA A 13 -22.12 20.74 0.99
CA ALA A 13 -21.39 21.27 2.14
C ALA A 13 -22.29 22.10 3.12
N ASP A 14 -23.41 22.65 2.65
CA ASP A 14 -24.32 23.47 3.47
C ASP A 14 -25.54 22.71 4.00
N ALA A 15 -25.72 21.45 3.63
CA ALA A 15 -26.80 20.63 4.19
C ALA A 15 -26.51 20.26 5.63
N ALA A 16 -27.55 20.19 6.50
CA ALA A 16 -27.40 19.70 7.86
C ALA A 16 -26.86 18.25 7.86
N PRO A 17 -25.99 17.88 8.84
CA PRO A 17 -25.48 16.51 8.92
C PRO A 17 -26.62 15.50 9.09
N SER A 18 -26.52 14.37 8.40
CA SER A 18 -27.47 13.28 8.51
C SER A 18 -27.44 12.62 9.91
N ASP A 19 -28.55 12.06 10.36
CA ASP A 19 -28.58 11.24 11.57
C ASP A 19 -27.67 10.01 11.45
N ASN A 20 -27.51 9.47 10.23
CA ASN A 20 -26.52 8.45 9.91
C ASN A 20 -25.29 9.11 9.26
N PRO A 21 -24.12 9.11 9.93
CA PRO A 21 -22.93 9.81 9.43
C PRO A 21 -22.41 9.26 8.10
N LEU A 22 -22.70 8.03 7.74
CA LEU A 22 -22.32 7.43 6.46
C LEU A 22 -23.10 8.03 5.27
N LEU A 23 -24.19 8.75 5.53
CA LEU A 23 -25.00 9.43 4.51
C LEU A 23 -24.56 10.87 4.22
N ASP A 24 -23.57 11.38 4.94
CA ASP A 24 -23.12 12.78 4.77
C ASP A 24 -22.53 13.04 3.37
N GLY A 25 -22.02 12.02 2.70
CA GLY A 25 -21.44 12.11 1.36
C GLY A 25 -20.03 12.71 1.33
N PRO A 26 -19.38 12.71 0.15
CA PRO A 26 -17.99 13.15 0.02
C PRO A 26 -17.78 14.66 0.12
N GLY A 27 -18.84 15.46 0.11
CA GLY A 27 -18.77 16.92 0.28
C GLY A 27 -18.31 17.35 1.68
N ARG A 28 -18.27 16.45 2.64
CA ARG A 28 -17.81 16.66 4.02
C ARG A 28 -16.70 15.70 4.37
N LEU A 29 -15.84 16.13 5.33
CA LEU A 29 -14.95 15.18 6.01
C LEU A 29 -15.76 14.21 6.86
N PRO A 30 -15.38 12.93 6.90
CA PRO A 30 -16.13 11.93 7.66
C PRO A 30 -16.22 12.24 9.16
N ARG A 31 -17.37 12.00 9.74
CA ARG A 31 -17.58 12.09 11.19
C ARG A 31 -17.28 10.75 11.86
N PHE A 32 -16.00 10.38 11.90
CA PHE A 32 -15.55 9.06 12.37
C PHE A 32 -16.02 8.71 13.76
N THR A 33 -16.06 9.67 14.67
CA THR A 33 -16.49 9.44 16.06
C THR A 33 -17.97 9.08 16.18
N ALA A 34 -18.77 9.46 15.20
CA ALA A 34 -20.21 9.19 15.15
C ALA A 34 -20.56 7.87 14.45
N VAL A 35 -19.65 7.32 13.66
CA VAL A 35 -19.90 6.07 12.91
C VAL A 35 -19.93 4.88 13.86
N LYS A 36 -21.01 4.10 13.78
CA LYS A 36 -21.22 2.88 14.57
C LYS A 36 -21.58 1.71 13.65
N PRO A 37 -21.33 0.46 14.09
CA PRO A 37 -21.68 -0.72 13.30
C PRO A 37 -23.15 -0.75 12.83
N GLU A 38 -24.09 -0.32 13.66
CA GLU A 38 -25.52 -0.26 13.31
C GLU A 38 -25.87 0.74 12.20
N HIS A 39 -24.97 1.66 11.85
CA HIS A 39 -25.18 2.60 10.75
C HIS A 39 -24.97 2.00 9.37
N VAL A 40 -24.19 0.91 9.28
CA VAL A 40 -23.73 0.35 8.00
C VAL A 40 -24.88 -0.15 7.13
N GLY A 41 -25.68 -1.06 7.63
CA GLY A 41 -26.83 -1.62 6.91
C GLY A 41 -27.83 -0.57 6.44
N PRO A 42 -28.35 0.29 7.35
CA PRO A 42 -29.28 1.35 6.98
C PRO A 42 -28.72 2.36 5.96
N ALA A 43 -27.45 2.72 6.05
CA ALA A 43 -26.81 3.60 5.04
C ALA A 43 -26.78 2.94 3.68
N LEU A 44 -26.43 1.67 3.60
CA LEU A 44 -26.41 0.93 2.34
C LEU A 44 -27.80 0.74 1.75
N ASP A 45 -28.84 0.59 2.56
CA ASP A 45 -30.22 0.54 2.06
C ASP A 45 -30.55 1.80 1.24
N VAL A 46 -30.18 2.97 1.74
CA VAL A 46 -30.41 4.25 1.06
C VAL A 46 -29.50 4.40 -0.17
N LEU A 47 -28.21 4.18 0.01
CA LEU A 47 -27.21 4.46 -1.04
C LEU A 47 -27.30 3.48 -2.21
N LEU A 48 -27.61 2.21 -1.94
CA LEU A 48 -27.86 1.22 -3.00
C LEU A 48 -29.13 1.55 -3.77
N ALA A 49 -30.21 1.95 -3.08
CA ALA A 49 -31.44 2.36 -3.73
C ALA A 49 -31.22 3.61 -4.64
N ASP A 50 -30.46 4.60 -4.15
CA ASP A 50 -30.11 5.78 -4.92
C ASP A 50 -29.26 5.44 -6.16
N ALA A 51 -28.29 4.54 -6.00
CA ALA A 51 -27.45 4.08 -7.10
C ALA A 51 -28.26 3.29 -8.15
N GLU A 52 -29.18 2.43 -7.73
CA GLU A 52 -30.10 1.70 -8.63
C GLU A 52 -30.97 2.68 -9.44
N LYS A 53 -31.50 3.70 -8.77
CA LYS A 53 -32.31 4.73 -9.44
C LYS A 53 -31.49 5.51 -10.45
N ALA A 54 -30.24 5.87 -10.09
CA ALA A 54 -29.34 6.57 -10.99
C ALA A 54 -28.96 5.70 -12.19
N LEU A 55 -28.77 4.41 -12.01
CA LEU A 55 -28.49 3.44 -13.09
C LEU A 55 -29.71 3.33 -14.04
N ALA A 56 -30.90 3.23 -13.51
CA ALA A 56 -32.13 3.21 -14.29
C ALA A 56 -32.32 4.49 -15.13
N THR A 57 -32.03 5.65 -14.54
CA THR A 57 -32.06 6.93 -15.23
C THR A 57 -30.99 7.01 -16.33
N ALA A 58 -29.76 6.59 -16.04
CA ALA A 58 -28.66 6.64 -17.01
C ALA A 58 -28.94 5.77 -18.23
N THR A 59 -29.60 4.62 -18.04
CA THR A 59 -29.91 3.67 -19.11
C THR A 59 -31.26 3.91 -19.78
N ALA A 60 -32.06 4.86 -19.30
CA ALA A 60 -33.34 5.22 -19.91
C ALA A 60 -33.14 5.77 -21.34
N ALA A 61 -34.07 5.42 -22.23
CA ALA A 61 -33.97 5.77 -23.65
C ALA A 61 -34.03 7.30 -23.90
N ASP A 62 -34.68 8.04 -23.03
CA ASP A 62 -34.85 9.48 -23.13
C ASP A 62 -33.71 10.27 -22.45
N THR A 63 -32.82 9.64 -21.76
CA THR A 63 -31.64 10.30 -21.17
C THR A 63 -30.59 10.60 -22.25
N PRO A 64 -30.25 11.89 -22.47
CA PRO A 64 -29.26 12.25 -23.47
C PRO A 64 -27.89 11.60 -23.18
N THR A 65 -27.25 11.11 -24.23
CA THR A 65 -25.94 10.46 -24.13
C THR A 65 -24.82 11.51 -24.16
N THR A 66 -24.67 12.23 -23.04
CA THR A 66 -23.67 13.28 -22.85
C THR A 66 -22.95 13.06 -21.51
N TRP A 67 -21.79 13.69 -21.34
CA TRP A 67 -21.09 13.67 -20.05
C TRP A 67 -21.97 14.16 -18.91
N LYS A 68 -22.62 15.29 -19.10
CA LYS A 68 -23.46 15.95 -18.09
C LYS A 68 -24.72 15.16 -17.74
N ASP A 69 -25.41 14.61 -18.72
CA ASP A 69 -26.73 14.01 -18.51
C ASP A 69 -26.64 12.49 -18.27
N PHE A 70 -25.60 11.84 -18.77
CA PHE A 70 -25.41 10.39 -18.71
C PHE A 70 -24.35 9.99 -17.67
N VAL A 71 -23.12 10.52 -17.78
CA VAL A 71 -22.00 10.05 -16.95
C VAL A 71 -22.11 10.63 -15.52
N LEU A 72 -22.26 11.94 -15.37
CA LEU A 72 -22.20 12.60 -14.07
C LEU A 72 -23.24 12.16 -13.05
N PRO A 73 -24.55 12.04 -13.39
CA PRO A 73 -25.54 11.66 -12.38
C PRO A 73 -25.29 10.27 -11.82
N LEU A 74 -24.87 9.31 -12.65
CA LEU A 74 -24.49 7.97 -12.19
C LEU A 74 -23.22 7.99 -11.35
N GLN A 75 -22.20 8.75 -11.78
CA GLN A 75 -20.96 8.93 -11.03
C GLN A 75 -21.22 9.50 -9.63
N HIS A 76 -22.09 10.54 -9.51
CA HIS A 76 -22.40 11.12 -8.21
C HIS A 76 -23.05 10.11 -7.25
N ALA A 77 -23.98 9.31 -7.74
CA ALA A 77 -24.65 8.31 -6.91
C ALA A 77 -23.71 7.16 -6.51
N THR A 78 -22.88 6.69 -7.43
CA THR A 78 -21.91 5.63 -7.16
C THR A 78 -20.74 6.12 -6.31
N GLU A 79 -20.35 7.37 -6.42
CA GLU A 79 -19.35 7.99 -5.53
C GLU A 79 -19.84 8.06 -4.08
N ARG A 80 -21.10 8.45 -3.86
CA ARG A 80 -21.69 8.47 -2.51
C ARG A 80 -21.65 7.07 -1.88
N LEU A 81 -22.03 6.05 -2.64
CA LEU A 81 -21.96 4.66 -2.19
C LEU A 81 -20.51 4.24 -1.91
N GLY A 82 -19.60 4.49 -2.84
CA GLY A 82 -18.18 4.15 -2.70
C GLY A 82 -17.49 4.89 -1.54
N HIS A 83 -17.84 6.13 -1.31
CA HIS A 83 -17.32 6.93 -0.19
C HIS A 83 -17.77 6.36 1.17
N ALA A 84 -19.04 6.07 1.32
CA ALA A 84 -19.58 5.49 2.55
C ALA A 84 -18.98 4.10 2.83
N TRP A 85 -18.93 3.23 1.82
CA TRP A 85 -18.31 1.92 1.96
C TRP A 85 -16.81 2.02 2.22
N GLY A 86 -16.12 2.96 1.59
CA GLY A 86 -14.71 3.25 1.84
C GLY A 86 -14.41 3.65 3.29
N ILE A 87 -15.30 4.41 3.93
CA ILE A 87 -15.20 4.72 5.37
C ILE A 87 -15.30 3.43 6.21
N VAL A 88 -16.25 2.56 5.88
CA VAL A 88 -16.43 1.27 6.60
C VAL A 88 -15.21 0.37 6.41
N GLN A 89 -14.69 0.27 5.17
CA GLN A 89 -13.46 -0.49 4.88
C GLN A 89 -12.26 0.05 5.63
N HIS A 90 -12.11 1.37 5.66
CA HIS A 90 -11.03 2.01 6.38
C HIS A 90 -11.09 1.69 7.88
N LEU A 91 -12.24 1.88 8.50
CA LEU A 91 -12.44 1.56 9.92
C LEU A 91 -12.20 0.07 10.21
N ASN A 92 -12.63 -0.82 9.32
CA ASN A 92 -12.35 -2.26 9.46
C ASN A 92 -10.84 -2.55 9.43
N SER A 93 -10.07 -1.79 8.67
CA SER A 93 -8.61 -1.97 8.58
C SER A 93 -7.84 -1.39 9.77
N VAL A 94 -8.34 -0.34 10.40
CA VAL A 94 -7.58 0.42 11.41
C VAL A 94 -8.19 0.40 12.81
N MET A 95 -9.48 0.04 12.94
CA MET A 95 -10.24 0.00 14.19
C MET A 95 -11.19 -1.21 14.23
N ASP A 96 -10.65 -2.38 13.91
CA ASP A 96 -11.44 -3.61 13.88
C ASP A 96 -12.01 -3.96 15.27
N THR A 97 -13.31 -4.25 15.30
CA THR A 97 -14.02 -4.77 16.47
C THR A 97 -14.91 -5.91 16.01
N PRO A 98 -15.31 -6.85 16.91
CA PRO A 98 -16.23 -7.91 16.52
C PRO A 98 -17.53 -7.39 15.89
N GLU A 99 -18.08 -6.31 16.43
CA GLU A 99 -19.36 -5.72 15.97
C GLU A 99 -19.19 -5.08 14.57
N LEU A 100 -18.10 -4.35 14.35
CA LEU A 100 -17.80 -3.74 13.04
C LEU A 100 -17.51 -4.81 12.00
N ARG A 101 -16.73 -5.82 12.37
CA ARG A 101 -16.41 -6.97 11.50
C ARG A 101 -17.67 -7.70 11.06
N GLU A 102 -18.60 -7.93 11.98
CA GLU A 102 -19.90 -8.54 11.66
C GLU A 102 -20.71 -7.68 10.69
N ALA A 103 -20.84 -6.38 10.97
CA ALA A 103 -21.54 -5.45 10.08
C ALA A 103 -20.88 -5.37 8.69
N PHE A 104 -19.56 -5.35 8.64
CA PHE A 104 -18.81 -5.38 7.39
C PHE A 104 -19.11 -6.66 6.60
N ASN A 105 -18.99 -7.83 7.22
CA ASN A 105 -19.19 -9.12 6.56
C ASN A 105 -20.62 -9.37 6.10
N GLN A 106 -21.61 -8.86 6.83
CA GLN A 106 -23.01 -8.93 6.43
C GLN A 106 -23.31 -8.08 5.19
N ASN A 107 -22.61 -6.97 5.01
CA ASN A 107 -22.89 -6.00 3.96
C ASN A 107 -21.95 -6.09 2.74
N LEU A 108 -20.78 -6.69 2.88
CA LEU A 108 -19.83 -6.86 1.77
C LEU A 108 -20.48 -7.53 0.54
N PRO A 109 -21.25 -8.62 0.66
CA PRO A 109 -21.90 -9.23 -0.49
C PRO A 109 -22.87 -8.29 -1.23
N ARG A 110 -23.55 -7.41 -0.53
CA ARG A 110 -24.49 -6.42 -1.10
C ARG A 110 -23.77 -5.43 -2.00
N VAL A 111 -22.63 -4.92 -1.55
CA VAL A 111 -21.81 -3.95 -2.27
C VAL A 111 -21.17 -4.62 -3.49
N VAL A 112 -20.60 -5.80 -3.32
CA VAL A 112 -19.98 -6.56 -4.41
C VAL A 112 -21.01 -6.94 -5.48
N GLU A 113 -22.20 -7.37 -5.07
CA GLU A 113 -23.31 -7.70 -6.01
C GLU A 113 -23.69 -6.50 -6.86
N PHE A 114 -23.87 -5.34 -6.24
CA PHE A 114 -24.22 -4.13 -6.97
C PHE A 114 -23.15 -3.74 -8.01
N TRP A 115 -21.89 -3.66 -7.60
CA TRP A 115 -20.80 -3.28 -8.51
C TRP A 115 -20.63 -4.27 -9.65
N THR A 116 -20.73 -5.56 -9.37
CA THR A 116 -20.63 -6.62 -10.40
C THR A 116 -21.76 -6.52 -11.39
N ARG A 117 -22.99 -6.37 -10.90
CA ARG A 117 -24.18 -6.26 -11.75
C ARG A 117 -24.15 -5.00 -12.60
N MET A 118 -23.71 -3.86 -12.05
CA MET A 118 -23.53 -2.63 -12.81
C MET A 118 -22.45 -2.80 -13.90
N GLY A 119 -21.33 -3.43 -13.57
CA GLY A 119 -20.26 -3.74 -14.54
C GLY A 119 -20.67 -4.75 -15.62
N GLN A 120 -21.76 -5.50 -15.44
CA GLN A 120 -22.31 -6.43 -16.41
C GLN A 120 -23.58 -5.89 -17.09
N ASP A 121 -24.00 -4.67 -16.78
CA ASP A 121 -25.23 -4.10 -17.35
C ASP A 121 -25.06 -3.83 -18.84
N GLN A 122 -25.81 -4.56 -19.64
CA GLN A 122 -25.73 -4.49 -21.11
C GLN A 122 -26.16 -3.13 -21.64
N ALA A 123 -27.25 -2.57 -21.12
CA ALA A 123 -27.77 -1.28 -21.55
C ALA A 123 -26.76 -0.16 -21.26
N LEU A 124 -26.12 -0.20 -20.10
CA LEU A 124 -25.09 0.75 -19.71
C LEU A 124 -23.85 0.63 -20.60
N PHE A 125 -23.38 -0.58 -20.82
CA PHE A 125 -22.22 -0.86 -21.70
C PHE A 125 -22.46 -0.35 -23.13
N GLU A 126 -23.61 -0.69 -23.71
CA GLU A 126 -23.96 -0.23 -25.06
C GLU A 126 -24.06 1.31 -25.14
N LYS A 127 -24.56 1.95 -24.09
CA LYS A 127 -24.65 3.41 -24.04
C LYS A 127 -23.28 4.07 -23.96
N TYR A 128 -22.32 3.51 -23.21
CA TYR A 128 -20.93 3.97 -23.21
C TYR A 128 -20.28 3.79 -24.59
N ARG A 129 -20.53 2.67 -25.26
CA ARG A 129 -20.03 2.43 -26.64
C ARG A 129 -20.60 3.44 -27.63
N ALA A 130 -21.89 3.71 -27.55
CA ALA A 130 -22.55 4.73 -28.38
C ALA A 130 -22.00 6.13 -28.08
N PHE A 131 -21.77 6.44 -26.82
CA PHE A 131 -21.17 7.71 -26.39
C PHE A 131 -19.78 7.91 -27.00
N ARG A 132 -18.93 6.89 -26.92
CA ARG A 132 -17.59 6.93 -27.50
C ARG A 132 -17.57 7.19 -28.99
N ALA A 133 -18.55 6.70 -29.74
CA ALA A 133 -18.69 6.89 -31.17
C ALA A 133 -19.40 8.20 -31.56
N SER A 134 -19.80 9.04 -30.60
CA SER A 134 -20.61 10.25 -30.83
C SER A 134 -19.78 11.51 -30.96
N PRO A 135 -20.35 12.57 -31.61
CA PRO A 135 -19.72 13.89 -31.62
C PRO A 135 -19.53 14.49 -30.21
N ALA A 136 -20.41 14.18 -29.26
CA ALA A 136 -20.30 14.62 -27.87
C ALA A 136 -19.03 14.12 -27.20
N HIS A 137 -18.57 12.92 -27.51
CA HIS A 137 -17.28 12.39 -27.04
C HIS A 137 -16.10 13.14 -27.66
N GLU A 138 -16.15 13.44 -28.95
CA GLU A 138 -15.07 14.16 -29.63
C GLU A 138 -14.81 15.55 -29.02
N ALA A 139 -15.84 16.17 -28.44
CA ALA A 139 -15.75 17.46 -27.78
C ALA A 139 -15.17 17.41 -26.35
N LEU A 140 -14.97 16.20 -25.76
CA LEU A 140 -14.42 16.03 -24.43
C LEU A 140 -12.92 16.37 -24.38
N ASP A 141 -12.45 16.79 -23.22
CA ASP A 141 -11.03 16.91 -22.95
C ASP A 141 -10.35 15.53 -22.85
N ALA A 142 -9.02 15.53 -22.81
CA ALA A 142 -8.23 14.28 -22.79
C ALA A 142 -8.53 13.42 -21.55
N ALA A 143 -8.73 14.03 -20.38
CA ALA A 143 -9.00 13.28 -19.15
C ALA A 143 -10.34 12.55 -19.21
N ARG A 144 -11.41 13.21 -19.69
CA ARG A 144 -12.72 12.60 -19.86
C ARG A 144 -12.70 11.49 -20.90
N LYS A 145 -12.00 11.69 -22.02
CA LYS A 145 -11.81 10.64 -23.04
C LYS A 145 -11.11 9.41 -22.44
N THR A 146 -10.07 9.61 -21.66
CA THR A 146 -9.38 8.50 -20.97
C THR A 146 -10.32 7.80 -19.98
N ALA A 147 -11.13 8.53 -19.24
CA ALA A 147 -12.13 7.94 -18.34
C ALA A 147 -13.11 7.02 -19.08
N ILE A 148 -13.57 7.43 -20.25
CA ILE A 148 -14.47 6.62 -21.09
C ILE A 148 -13.75 5.35 -21.60
N GLU A 149 -12.50 5.44 -22.03
CA GLU A 149 -11.72 4.28 -22.45
C GLU A 149 -11.53 3.28 -21.29
N HIS A 150 -11.25 3.77 -20.09
CA HIS A 150 -11.13 2.94 -18.89
C HIS A 150 -12.46 2.25 -18.55
N GLU A 151 -13.58 2.98 -18.63
CA GLU A 151 -14.90 2.38 -18.41
C GLU A 151 -15.20 1.24 -19.39
N LEU A 152 -14.94 1.43 -20.67
CA LEU A 152 -15.16 0.37 -21.68
C LEU A 152 -14.29 -0.84 -21.44
N ARG A 153 -13.02 -0.64 -21.09
CA ARG A 153 -12.12 -1.71 -20.69
C ARG A 153 -12.67 -2.46 -19.48
N ASP A 154 -13.07 -1.75 -18.45
CA ASP A 154 -13.52 -2.32 -17.18
C ASP A 154 -14.86 -3.04 -17.31
N PHE A 155 -15.74 -2.61 -18.19
CA PHE A 155 -16.94 -3.37 -18.55
C PHE A 155 -16.59 -4.77 -19.11
N ARG A 156 -15.61 -4.84 -20.00
CA ARG A 156 -15.16 -6.11 -20.56
C ARG A 156 -14.54 -7.00 -19.48
N LEU A 157 -13.73 -6.42 -18.61
CA LEU A 157 -13.11 -7.14 -17.48
C LEU A 157 -14.11 -7.55 -16.39
N SER A 158 -15.28 -6.93 -16.35
CA SER A 158 -16.40 -7.29 -15.47
C SER A 158 -17.36 -8.30 -16.08
N GLY A 159 -17.11 -8.75 -17.30
CA GLY A 159 -17.93 -9.74 -17.98
C GLY A 159 -19.17 -9.17 -18.67
N ALA A 160 -19.15 -7.89 -19.08
CA ALA A 160 -20.27 -7.26 -19.77
C ALA A 160 -20.60 -7.96 -21.11
N GLU A 161 -19.64 -8.58 -21.77
CA GLU A 161 -19.79 -9.31 -23.03
C GLU A 161 -20.17 -10.79 -22.82
N LEU A 162 -20.21 -11.28 -21.58
CA LEU A 162 -20.58 -12.65 -21.26
C LEU A 162 -22.10 -12.86 -21.40
N VAL A 163 -22.48 -14.08 -21.81
CA VAL A 163 -23.87 -14.54 -21.86
C VAL A 163 -24.08 -15.63 -20.80
N SER A 164 -25.37 -15.86 -20.44
CA SER A 164 -25.72 -16.93 -19.50
C SER A 164 -25.29 -18.31 -20.03
N PRO A 165 -24.76 -19.23 -19.19
CA PRO A 165 -24.63 -19.14 -17.73
C PRO A 165 -23.30 -18.52 -17.24
N ALA A 166 -22.36 -18.22 -18.14
CA ALA A 166 -21.03 -17.69 -17.78
C ALA A 166 -21.11 -16.36 -17.03
N ARG A 167 -22.06 -15.52 -17.40
CA ARG A 167 -22.31 -14.23 -16.78
C ARG A 167 -22.64 -14.35 -15.29
N GLU A 168 -23.57 -15.22 -14.94
CA GLU A 168 -23.99 -15.49 -13.56
C GLU A 168 -22.87 -16.17 -12.78
N ARG A 169 -22.12 -17.06 -13.43
CA ARG A 169 -20.96 -17.70 -12.79
C ARG A 169 -19.89 -16.67 -12.45
N PHE A 170 -19.59 -15.75 -13.35
CA PHE A 170 -18.65 -14.65 -13.10
C PHE A 170 -19.06 -13.80 -11.88
N ALA A 171 -20.35 -13.45 -11.80
CA ALA A 171 -20.88 -12.67 -10.67
C ALA A 171 -20.73 -13.44 -9.34
N ALA A 172 -21.03 -14.75 -9.34
CA ALA A 172 -20.86 -15.60 -8.15
C ALA A 172 -19.40 -15.70 -7.72
N ILE A 173 -18.46 -15.78 -8.68
CA ILE A 173 -17.02 -15.78 -8.40
C ILE A 173 -16.58 -14.47 -7.73
N GLN A 174 -17.04 -13.33 -8.23
CA GLN A 174 -16.69 -12.02 -7.64
C GLN A 174 -17.11 -11.91 -6.18
N GLU A 175 -18.31 -12.35 -5.87
CA GLU A 175 -18.84 -12.34 -4.50
C GLU A 175 -18.06 -13.30 -3.59
N GLU A 176 -17.79 -14.51 -4.06
CA GLU A 176 -17.03 -15.50 -3.29
C GLU A 176 -15.56 -15.05 -3.06
N LEU A 177 -14.90 -14.50 -4.09
CA LEU A 177 -13.56 -13.95 -3.97
C LEU A 177 -13.48 -12.83 -2.92
N ALA A 178 -14.43 -11.90 -2.92
CA ALA A 178 -14.47 -10.82 -1.96
C ALA A 178 -14.55 -11.36 -0.51
N ALA A 179 -15.40 -12.34 -0.26
CA ALA A 179 -15.55 -12.97 1.04
C ALA A 179 -14.28 -13.72 1.46
N LEU A 180 -13.65 -14.47 0.55
CA LEU A 180 -12.42 -15.22 0.84
C LEU A 180 -11.24 -14.29 1.13
N GLN A 181 -11.07 -13.23 0.37
CA GLN A 181 -10.00 -12.25 0.58
C GLN A 181 -10.17 -11.51 1.91
N GLN A 182 -11.39 -11.16 2.27
CA GLN A 182 -11.69 -10.57 3.57
C GLN A 182 -11.36 -11.54 4.71
N LYS A 183 -11.73 -12.79 4.57
CA LYS A 183 -11.42 -13.83 5.56
C LYS A 183 -9.91 -14.05 5.69
N PHE A 184 -9.17 -14.03 4.57
CA PHE A 184 -7.72 -14.10 4.59
C PHE A 184 -7.12 -12.96 5.44
N SER A 185 -7.56 -11.75 5.20
CA SER A 185 -7.10 -10.56 5.93
C SER A 185 -7.42 -10.63 7.43
N GLU A 186 -8.63 -11.06 7.79
CA GLU A 186 -9.03 -11.27 9.18
C GLU A 186 -8.16 -12.33 9.88
N ASN A 187 -7.89 -13.42 9.19
CA ASN A 187 -7.04 -14.49 9.73
C ASN A 187 -5.61 -14.03 9.99
N VAL A 188 -5.04 -13.20 9.12
CA VAL A 188 -3.71 -12.62 9.34
C VAL A 188 -3.69 -11.72 10.58
N LEU A 189 -4.68 -10.87 10.72
CA LEU A 189 -4.80 -10.01 11.91
C LEU A 189 -4.96 -10.85 13.18
N ASP A 190 -5.85 -11.81 13.17
CA ASP A 190 -6.15 -12.64 14.33
C ASP A 190 -4.94 -13.53 14.69
N ALA A 191 -4.24 -14.08 13.71
CA ALA A 191 -3.01 -14.85 13.93
C ALA A 191 -1.89 -13.98 14.53
N THR A 192 -1.77 -12.74 14.05
CA THR A 192 -0.80 -11.79 14.60
C THR A 192 -1.09 -11.48 16.07
N ASN A 193 -2.35 -11.30 16.43
CA ASN A 193 -2.79 -10.95 17.79
C ASN A 193 -2.93 -12.17 18.73
N ALA A 194 -2.97 -13.39 18.19
CA ALA A 194 -3.15 -14.61 19.01
C ALA A 194 -1.88 -14.98 19.79
N PHE A 195 -0.73 -14.51 19.39
CA PHE A 195 0.55 -14.83 20.02
C PHE A 195 0.94 -13.78 21.05
N GLU A 196 1.38 -14.25 22.21
CA GLU A 196 2.15 -13.46 23.16
C GLU A 196 3.25 -14.28 23.77
N LEU A 197 4.38 -13.65 24.09
CA LEU A 197 5.43 -14.20 24.90
C LEU A 197 5.69 -13.27 26.07
N LEU A 198 5.46 -13.74 27.28
CA LEU A 198 5.67 -12.99 28.50
C LEU A 198 6.99 -13.36 29.14
N VAL A 199 7.89 -12.39 29.28
CA VAL A 199 9.13 -12.55 30.04
C VAL A 199 8.86 -12.12 31.48
N PRO A 200 9.04 -13.01 32.47
CA PRO A 200 8.71 -12.70 33.86
C PRO A 200 9.62 -11.61 34.45
N ASP A 201 9.11 -10.85 35.40
CA ASP A 201 9.89 -9.86 36.18
C ASP A 201 10.70 -10.55 37.27
N THR A 202 11.71 -11.28 36.86
CA THR A 202 12.67 -11.99 37.68
C THR A 202 14.09 -11.67 37.20
N GLU A 203 15.10 -11.98 37.97
CA GLU A 203 16.48 -11.80 37.53
C GLU A 203 16.82 -12.61 36.27
N GLU A 204 16.29 -13.83 36.18
CA GLU A 204 16.42 -14.65 34.97
C GLU A 204 15.70 -14.02 33.77
N GLY A 205 14.48 -13.52 33.97
CA GLY A 205 13.72 -12.80 32.93
C GLY A 205 14.43 -11.55 32.44
N LYS A 206 14.96 -10.74 33.35
CA LYS A 206 15.75 -9.54 33.01
C LYS A 206 16.99 -9.88 32.18
N ALA A 207 17.64 -10.98 32.46
CA ALA A 207 18.82 -11.44 31.70
C ALA A 207 18.48 -11.75 30.25
N ARG A 208 17.27 -12.21 29.95
CA ARG A 208 16.81 -12.49 28.59
C ARG A 208 16.61 -11.23 27.75
N LEU A 209 16.51 -10.05 28.36
CA LEU A 209 16.31 -8.78 27.67
C LEU A 209 17.64 -8.17 27.19
N ALA A 210 18.77 -8.78 27.49
CA ALA A 210 20.09 -8.27 27.11
C ALA A 210 20.16 -8.03 25.60
N GLY A 211 20.72 -6.89 25.21
CA GLY A 211 20.86 -6.46 23.82
C GLY A 211 19.69 -5.65 23.27
N LEU A 212 18.51 -5.76 23.86
CA LEU A 212 17.34 -4.99 23.41
C LEU A 212 17.50 -3.48 23.65
N PRO A 213 17.02 -2.63 22.71
CA PRO A 213 16.95 -1.19 22.93
C PRO A 213 16.06 -0.83 24.13
N ASP A 214 16.38 0.26 24.81
CA ASP A 214 15.64 0.72 25.99
C ASP A 214 14.16 1.00 25.69
N ASP A 215 13.84 1.56 24.53
CA ASP A 215 12.48 1.85 24.13
C ASP A 215 11.68 0.57 23.81
N ALA A 216 12.32 -0.45 23.28
CA ALA A 216 11.70 -1.76 23.06
C ALA A 216 11.36 -2.45 24.39
N ILE A 217 12.27 -2.37 25.38
CA ILE A 217 12.04 -2.89 26.73
C ILE A 217 10.89 -2.12 27.40
N ALA A 218 10.90 -0.80 27.32
CA ALA A 218 9.84 0.05 27.86
C ALA A 218 8.48 -0.21 27.22
N ALA A 219 8.45 -0.41 25.92
CA ALA A 219 7.22 -0.75 25.17
C ALA A 219 6.66 -2.12 25.59
N ALA A 220 7.52 -3.11 25.74
CA ALA A 220 7.12 -4.45 26.20
C ALA A 220 6.58 -4.42 27.64
N ARG A 221 7.17 -3.63 28.51
CA ARG A 221 6.70 -3.40 29.87
C ARG A 221 5.34 -2.74 29.91
N ALA A 222 5.19 -1.64 29.16
CA ALA A 222 3.90 -0.93 29.06
C ALA A 222 2.79 -1.82 28.49
N ASP A 223 3.12 -2.66 27.51
CA ASP A 223 2.17 -3.59 26.92
C ASP A 223 1.70 -4.66 27.92
N ALA A 224 2.61 -5.22 28.69
CA ALA A 224 2.27 -6.14 29.77
C ALA A 224 1.33 -5.48 30.81
N GLU A 225 1.63 -4.27 31.21
CA GLU A 225 0.82 -3.50 32.19
C GLU A 225 -0.59 -3.21 31.65
N ARG A 226 -0.72 -2.85 30.37
CA ARG A 226 -2.04 -2.66 29.72
C ARG A 226 -2.90 -3.92 29.75
N GLN A 227 -2.26 -5.10 29.71
CA GLN A 227 -2.93 -6.39 29.79
C GLN A 227 -3.12 -6.88 31.25
N GLY A 228 -2.77 -6.06 32.22
CA GLY A 228 -2.84 -6.45 33.64
C GLY A 228 -1.84 -7.51 34.05
N LYS A 229 -0.70 -7.60 33.34
CA LYS A 229 0.36 -8.59 33.55
C LYS A 229 1.63 -7.92 34.05
N THR A 230 2.45 -8.70 34.78
CA THR A 230 3.78 -8.28 35.23
C THR A 230 4.85 -8.81 34.27
N GLY A 231 5.97 -8.11 34.16
CA GLY A 231 7.05 -8.49 33.25
C GLY A 231 7.01 -7.73 31.94
N TRP A 232 7.46 -8.37 30.88
CA TRP A 232 7.57 -7.80 29.55
C TRP A 232 6.84 -8.68 28.54
N ARG A 233 5.91 -8.06 27.81
CA ARG A 233 5.08 -8.76 26.82
C ARG A 233 5.57 -8.49 25.42
N PHE A 234 5.90 -9.55 24.67
CA PHE A 234 6.28 -9.50 23.26
C PHE A 234 5.18 -10.11 22.40
N THR A 235 4.89 -9.47 21.28
CA THR A 235 3.84 -9.85 20.32
C THR A 235 4.42 -9.97 18.93
N LEU A 236 3.59 -10.32 17.95
CA LEU A 236 3.97 -10.38 16.54
C LEU A 236 3.69 -9.08 15.77
N GLN A 237 3.26 -8.04 16.45
CA GLN A 237 3.27 -6.70 15.85
C GLN A 237 4.72 -6.29 15.57
N PHE A 238 4.94 -5.70 14.41
CA PHE A 238 6.31 -5.46 13.92
C PHE A 238 7.21 -4.69 14.90
N PRO A 239 6.75 -3.60 15.55
CA PRO A 239 7.58 -2.89 16.53
C PRO A 239 7.94 -3.69 17.79
N SER A 240 7.18 -4.74 18.11
CA SER A 240 7.48 -5.68 19.20
C SER A 240 8.38 -6.81 18.74
N TYR A 241 8.10 -7.35 17.57
CA TYR A 241 8.78 -8.51 16.99
C TYR A 241 10.20 -8.17 16.50
N PHE A 242 10.33 -7.15 15.66
CA PHE A 242 11.57 -6.92 14.91
C PHE A 242 12.77 -6.54 15.81
N PRO A 243 12.63 -5.68 16.84
CA PRO A 243 13.74 -5.40 17.74
C PRO A 243 14.31 -6.64 18.44
N VAL A 244 13.48 -7.62 18.76
CA VAL A 244 13.94 -8.90 19.33
C VAL A 244 14.80 -9.66 18.32
N ILE A 245 14.34 -9.79 17.09
CA ILE A 245 15.07 -10.50 16.02
C ILE A 245 16.39 -9.80 15.70
N GLN A 246 16.44 -8.48 15.78
CA GLN A 246 17.59 -7.68 15.41
C GLN A 246 18.63 -7.57 16.55
N TYR A 247 18.17 -7.49 17.80
CA TYR A 247 19.05 -7.08 18.92
C TYR A 247 19.15 -8.06 20.09
N ALA A 248 18.17 -8.92 20.32
CA ALA A 248 18.19 -9.78 21.50
C ALA A 248 19.37 -10.74 21.46
N HIS A 249 20.18 -10.75 22.52
CA HIS A 249 21.28 -11.72 22.67
C HIS A 249 20.76 -13.13 22.89
N ASP A 250 19.60 -13.27 23.51
CA ASP A 250 18.96 -14.56 23.76
C ASP A 250 18.47 -15.21 22.47
N ARG A 251 19.21 -16.20 21.99
CA ARG A 251 18.87 -16.92 20.74
C ARG A 251 17.53 -17.64 20.84
N SER A 252 17.18 -18.17 22.02
CA SER A 252 15.90 -18.86 22.22
C SER A 252 14.71 -17.92 22.11
N LEU A 253 14.85 -16.67 22.54
CA LEU A 253 13.84 -15.64 22.39
C LEU A 253 13.65 -15.28 20.91
N ARG A 254 14.73 -15.12 20.17
CA ARG A 254 14.66 -14.89 18.71
C ARG A 254 14.00 -16.05 18.00
N GLU A 255 14.37 -17.28 18.31
CA GLU A 255 13.77 -18.48 17.70
C GLU A 255 12.27 -18.56 17.96
N ALA A 256 11.83 -18.35 19.20
CA ALA A 256 10.41 -18.40 19.57
C ALA A 256 9.57 -17.40 18.79
N LEU A 257 10.02 -16.15 18.69
CA LEU A 257 9.31 -15.11 17.94
C LEU A 257 9.36 -15.37 16.43
N TYR A 258 10.48 -15.77 15.89
CA TYR A 258 10.60 -16.10 14.46
C TYR A 258 9.64 -17.23 14.06
N ARG A 259 9.62 -18.34 14.83
CA ARG A 259 8.72 -19.46 14.55
C ARG A 259 7.26 -19.03 14.55
N ALA A 260 6.87 -18.26 15.55
CA ALA A 260 5.51 -17.76 15.65
C ALA A 260 5.15 -16.83 14.48
N TYR A 261 6.05 -15.94 14.11
CA TYR A 261 5.83 -14.99 13.00
C TYR A 261 5.77 -15.70 11.65
N ALA A 262 6.70 -16.61 11.38
CA ALA A 262 6.84 -17.31 10.11
C ALA A 262 5.72 -18.34 9.86
N THR A 263 4.98 -18.73 10.89
CA THR A 263 3.89 -19.72 10.81
C THR A 263 2.52 -19.13 11.07
N ARG A 264 2.38 -17.79 10.99
CA ARG A 264 1.07 -17.16 11.10
C ARG A 264 0.14 -17.69 10.04
N ALA A 265 -1.09 -18.01 10.44
CA ALA A 265 -2.12 -18.56 9.57
C ALA A 265 -1.74 -19.82 8.81
N ALA A 266 -0.76 -20.58 9.33
CA ALA A 266 -0.30 -21.84 8.76
C ALA A 266 -1.27 -23.01 9.02
N GLU A 267 -0.98 -24.12 8.38
CA GLU A 267 -1.75 -25.37 8.51
C GLU A 267 -1.92 -25.77 9.98
N GLY A 268 -3.13 -26.13 10.36
CA GLY A 268 -3.44 -26.59 11.71
C GLY A 268 -3.65 -25.49 12.75
N SER A 269 -3.44 -24.22 12.41
CA SER A 269 -3.79 -23.10 13.29
C SER A 269 -5.29 -22.77 13.20
N PRO A 270 -5.85 -22.11 14.23
CA PRO A 270 -7.25 -21.65 14.16
C PRO A 270 -7.52 -20.65 13.01
N GLN A 271 -6.49 -19.95 12.55
CA GLN A 271 -6.54 -18.96 11.47
C GLN A 271 -5.89 -19.47 10.18
N ASP A 272 -5.97 -20.76 9.91
CA ASP A 272 -5.32 -21.40 8.76
C ASP A 272 -5.85 -20.84 7.42
N ASN A 273 -4.97 -20.24 6.63
CA ASN A 273 -5.28 -19.68 5.31
C ASN A 273 -5.02 -20.64 4.14
N THR A 274 -4.53 -21.85 4.38
CA THR A 274 -4.11 -22.75 3.30
C THR A 274 -5.23 -23.08 2.33
N ALA A 275 -6.40 -23.46 2.84
CA ALA A 275 -7.56 -23.76 2.00
C ALA A 275 -8.12 -22.51 1.29
N LEU A 276 -8.08 -21.35 1.96
CA LEU A 276 -8.50 -20.07 1.36
C LEU A 276 -7.63 -19.71 0.15
N ILE A 277 -6.33 -19.86 0.26
CA ILE A 277 -5.38 -19.62 -0.83
C ILE A 277 -5.73 -20.47 -2.04
N GLN A 278 -5.96 -21.77 -1.85
CA GLN A 278 -6.29 -22.69 -2.94
C GLN A 278 -7.60 -22.31 -3.63
N LYS A 279 -8.63 -21.97 -2.85
CA LYS A 279 -9.92 -21.52 -3.40
C LYS A 279 -9.80 -20.19 -4.15
N ILE A 280 -9.09 -19.24 -3.60
CA ILE A 280 -8.83 -17.94 -4.24
C ILE A 280 -8.17 -18.14 -5.61
N LEU A 281 -7.12 -18.97 -5.67
CA LEU A 281 -6.40 -19.24 -6.91
C LEU A 281 -7.28 -19.94 -7.95
N ALA A 282 -8.07 -20.93 -7.53
CA ALA A 282 -9.00 -21.64 -8.43
C ALA A 282 -10.05 -20.70 -9.00
N LEU A 283 -10.65 -19.83 -8.20
CA LEU A 283 -11.65 -18.87 -8.63
C LEU A 283 -11.08 -17.79 -9.54
N ARG A 284 -9.88 -17.32 -9.27
CA ARG A 284 -9.18 -16.35 -10.14
C ARG A 284 -8.90 -16.93 -11.50
N GLU A 285 -8.46 -18.17 -11.58
CA GLU A 285 -8.24 -18.88 -12.87
C GLU A 285 -9.54 -19.03 -13.65
N GLU A 286 -10.60 -19.49 -13.00
CA GLU A 286 -11.92 -19.65 -13.62
C GLU A 286 -12.44 -18.31 -14.16
N LYS A 287 -12.30 -17.25 -13.38
CA LYS A 287 -12.64 -15.88 -13.79
C LYS A 287 -11.91 -15.46 -15.06
N ALA A 288 -10.60 -15.67 -15.12
CA ALA A 288 -9.79 -15.35 -16.30
C ALA A 288 -10.22 -16.17 -17.53
N GLN A 289 -10.47 -17.46 -17.34
CA GLN A 289 -10.91 -18.34 -18.42
C GLN A 289 -12.29 -17.97 -18.97
N LEU A 290 -13.23 -17.56 -18.10
CA LEU A 290 -14.54 -17.05 -18.55
C LEU A 290 -14.39 -15.83 -19.46
N LEU A 291 -13.38 -15.00 -19.23
CA LEU A 291 -13.07 -13.83 -20.07
C LEU A 291 -12.23 -14.16 -21.31
N GLY A 292 -11.93 -15.44 -21.56
CA GLY A 292 -11.14 -15.87 -22.70
C GLY A 292 -9.64 -15.67 -22.58
N LEU A 293 -9.15 -15.44 -21.36
CA LEU A 293 -7.73 -15.24 -21.08
C LEU A 293 -7.06 -16.54 -20.61
N ALA A 294 -5.78 -16.72 -20.90
CA ALA A 294 -5.05 -17.96 -20.62
C ALA A 294 -4.83 -18.19 -19.11
N SER A 295 -4.71 -17.12 -18.34
CA SER A 295 -4.47 -17.19 -16.89
C SER A 295 -4.92 -15.91 -16.19
N TYR A 296 -5.02 -15.98 -14.86
CA TYR A 296 -5.25 -14.77 -14.05
C TYR A 296 -4.09 -13.76 -14.20
N ALA A 297 -2.86 -14.22 -14.40
CA ALA A 297 -1.74 -13.34 -14.66
C ALA A 297 -1.98 -12.45 -15.89
N GLU A 298 -2.50 -13.00 -17.00
CA GLU A 298 -2.90 -12.19 -18.15
C GLU A 298 -4.01 -11.20 -17.82
N LEU A 299 -5.03 -11.64 -17.07
CA LEU A 299 -6.12 -10.75 -16.64
C LEU A 299 -5.59 -9.58 -15.82
N SER A 300 -4.72 -9.85 -14.87
CA SER A 300 -4.11 -8.82 -14.01
C SER A 300 -3.35 -7.75 -14.80
N LEU A 301 -2.70 -8.14 -15.89
CA LEU A 301 -1.87 -7.24 -16.68
C LEU A 301 -2.65 -6.33 -17.65
N VAL A 302 -3.90 -6.63 -17.95
CA VAL A 302 -4.68 -5.86 -18.93
C VAL A 302 -4.64 -4.34 -18.66
N PRO A 303 -4.85 -3.84 -17.42
CA PRO A 303 -4.78 -2.40 -17.14
C PRO A 303 -3.37 -1.90 -16.78
N LYS A 304 -2.32 -2.69 -16.97
CA LYS A 304 -0.95 -2.36 -16.55
C LYS A 304 -0.05 -1.99 -17.73
N MET A 305 1.15 -1.49 -17.45
CA MET A 305 2.17 -1.14 -18.44
C MET A 305 2.78 -2.38 -19.10
N ALA A 306 3.05 -3.44 -18.33
CA ALA A 306 3.64 -4.67 -18.84
C ALA A 306 2.68 -5.38 -19.81
N ASP A 307 3.23 -5.90 -20.91
CA ASP A 307 2.45 -6.45 -22.00
C ASP A 307 2.03 -7.91 -21.77
N SER A 308 2.84 -8.68 -21.06
CA SER A 308 2.62 -10.12 -20.87
C SER A 308 3.29 -10.66 -19.63
N PRO A 309 2.81 -11.81 -19.07
CA PRO A 309 3.51 -12.51 -18.01
C PRO A 309 4.96 -12.87 -18.37
N ALA A 310 5.21 -13.24 -19.62
CA ALA A 310 6.55 -13.57 -20.10
C ALA A 310 7.51 -12.37 -20.04
N GLN A 311 7.04 -11.17 -20.38
CA GLN A 311 7.82 -9.94 -20.25
C GLN A 311 8.19 -9.67 -18.79
N VAL A 312 7.25 -9.82 -17.89
CA VAL A 312 7.47 -9.62 -16.45
C VAL A 312 8.50 -10.62 -15.91
N GLU A 313 8.34 -11.89 -16.24
CA GLU A 313 9.27 -12.95 -15.81
C GLU A 313 10.68 -12.72 -16.34
N GLN A 314 10.80 -12.33 -17.60
CA GLN A 314 12.11 -12.00 -18.19
C GLN A 314 12.77 -10.83 -17.47
N PHE A 315 12.04 -9.76 -17.22
CA PHE A 315 12.49 -8.62 -16.44
C PHE A 315 13.01 -9.02 -15.06
N LEU A 316 12.24 -9.83 -14.34
CA LEU A 316 12.60 -10.29 -13.00
C LEU A 316 13.83 -11.20 -13.01
N ARG A 317 13.91 -12.12 -13.98
CA ARG A 317 15.07 -13.01 -14.11
C ARG A 317 16.35 -12.29 -14.51
N ASP A 318 16.27 -11.32 -15.40
CA ASP A 318 17.42 -10.48 -15.78
C ASP A 318 17.94 -9.70 -14.57
N LEU A 319 17.05 -9.15 -13.77
CA LEU A 319 17.41 -8.42 -12.56
C LEU A 319 18.00 -9.38 -11.50
N ALA A 320 17.43 -10.58 -11.34
CA ALA A 320 17.97 -11.61 -10.44
C ALA A 320 19.38 -12.05 -10.84
N GLN A 321 19.62 -12.22 -12.13
CA GLN A 321 20.95 -12.58 -12.63
C GLN A 321 22.00 -11.51 -12.30
N ARG A 322 21.64 -10.25 -12.41
CA ARG A 322 22.53 -9.12 -12.05
C ARG A 322 22.78 -9.04 -10.54
N ALA A 323 21.75 -9.30 -9.73
CA ALA A 323 21.84 -9.20 -8.27
C ALA A 323 22.55 -10.41 -7.61
N ARG A 324 22.51 -11.58 -8.24
CA ARG A 324 23.02 -12.83 -7.64
C ARG A 324 24.48 -12.76 -7.16
N PRO A 325 25.46 -12.25 -7.93
CA PRO A 325 26.86 -12.19 -7.44
C PRO A 325 26.98 -11.35 -6.15
N PHE A 326 26.23 -10.26 -6.07
CA PHE A 326 26.21 -9.37 -4.90
C PHE A 326 25.57 -10.08 -3.69
N ALA A 327 24.45 -10.77 -3.91
CA ALA A 327 23.77 -11.54 -2.85
C ALA A 327 24.62 -12.70 -2.31
N GLU A 328 25.30 -13.42 -3.18
CA GLU A 328 26.21 -14.49 -2.79
C GLU A 328 27.39 -13.98 -1.94
N ARG A 329 27.94 -12.83 -2.32
CA ARG A 329 28.97 -12.14 -1.54
C ARG A 329 28.43 -11.68 -0.19
N ASP A 330 27.28 -11.04 -0.17
CA ASP A 330 26.61 -10.58 1.07
C ASP A 330 26.45 -11.74 2.06
N LEU A 331 25.97 -12.89 1.59
CA LEU A 331 25.74 -14.05 2.43
C LEU A 331 27.06 -14.69 2.92
N ALA A 332 28.06 -14.78 2.04
CA ALA A 332 29.38 -15.32 2.43
C ALA A 332 30.03 -14.47 3.52
N GLU A 333 29.97 -13.14 3.38
CA GLU A 333 30.50 -12.20 4.39
C GLU A 333 29.73 -12.30 5.70
N LEU A 334 28.42 -12.44 5.66
CA LEU A 334 27.58 -12.60 6.85
C LEU A 334 27.93 -13.90 7.60
N ARG A 335 28.03 -15.01 6.89
CA ARG A 335 28.39 -16.32 7.46
C ARG A 335 29.77 -16.32 8.11
N ALA A 336 30.76 -15.73 7.44
CA ALA A 336 32.10 -15.61 7.97
C ALA A 336 32.14 -14.76 9.25
N PHE A 337 31.49 -13.62 9.25
CA PHE A 337 31.40 -12.75 10.41
C PHE A 337 30.69 -13.43 11.59
N ALA A 338 29.57 -14.08 11.34
CA ALA A 338 28.79 -14.75 12.38
C ALA A 338 29.58 -15.88 13.05
N ALA A 339 30.29 -16.68 12.27
CA ALA A 339 31.15 -17.76 12.79
C ALA A 339 32.31 -17.18 13.60
N GLU A 340 33.01 -16.20 13.10
CA GLU A 340 34.23 -15.64 13.72
C GLU A 340 33.91 -14.77 14.94
N LYS A 341 32.91 -13.88 14.84
CA LYS A 341 32.66 -12.86 15.87
C LYS A 341 31.51 -13.15 16.80
N LEU A 342 30.55 -13.96 16.38
CA LEU A 342 29.33 -14.26 17.16
C LEU A 342 29.27 -15.72 17.63
N GLY A 343 30.22 -16.56 17.21
CA GLY A 343 30.19 -17.97 17.53
C GLY A 343 29.04 -18.77 16.90
N LEU A 344 28.39 -18.17 15.89
CA LEU A 344 27.29 -18.78 15.15
C LEU A 344 27.85 -19.48 13.91
N THR A 345 28.29 -20.73 14.05
CA THR A 345 28.89 -21.51 12.97
C THR A 345 27.86 -22.00 11.96
N GLU A 346 26.60 -22.09 12.38
CA GLU A 346 25.46 -22.44 11.54
C GLU A 346 24.35 -21.42 11.76
N LEU A 347 24.20 -20.48 10.80
CA LEU A 347 23.16 -19.46 10.85
C LEU A 347 21.78 -20.07 10.65
N GLN A 348 20.90 -19.87 11.62
CA GLN A 348 19.48 -20.14 11.48
C GLN A 348 18.74 -18.88 11.01
N ALA A 349 17.50 -19.05 10.56
CA ALA A 349 16.69 -17.92 10.07
C ALA A 349 16.53 -16.82 11.14
N TRP A 350 16.41 -17.16 12.40
CA TRP A 350 16.31 -16.24 13.53
C TRP A 350 17.62 -15.56 13.92
N ASP A 351 18.73 -15.93 13.28
CA ASP A 351 20.03 -15.30 13.48
C ASP A 351 20.38 -14.27 12.41
N ILE A 352 19.69 -14.26 11.28
CA ILE A 352 20.07 -13.47 10.10
C ILE A 352 20.03 -11.97 10.38
N ALA A 353 18.90 -11.44 10.88
CA ALA A 353 18.78 -10.04 11.20
C ALA A 353 19.73 -9.62 12.33
N TYR A 354 19.90 -10.48 13.34
CA TYR A 354 20.81 -10.26 14.45
C TYR A 354 22.26 -10.17 13.98
N ALA A 355 22.73 -11.14 13.21
CA ALA A 355 24.08 -11.15 12.67
C ALA A 355 24.32 -10.01 11.67
N SER A 356 23.32 -9.69 10.87
CA SER A 356 23.38 -8.56 9.91
C SER A 356 23.55 -7.23 10.60
N GLU A 357 22.81 -6.97 11.67
CA GLU A 357 22.96 -5.73 12.45
C GLU A 357 24.34 -5.66 13.11
N ALA A 358 24.81 -6.75 13.69
CA ALA A 358 26.14 -6.83 14.28
C ALA A 358 27.26 -6.60 13.25
N LEU A 359 27.13 -7.16 12.05
CA LEU A 359 28.08 -6.94 10.95
C LEU A 359 28.07 -5.48 10.48
N LYS A 360 26.88 -4.92 10.31
CA LYS A 360 26.72 -3.49 9.91
C LYS A 360 27.38 -2.57 10.94
N GLN A 361 27.13 -2.82 12.23
CA GLN A 361 27.73 -2.06 13.32
C GLN A 361 29.26 -2.20 13.36
N ALA A 362 29.79 -3.40 13.15
CA ALA A 362 31.23 -3.62 13.11
C ALA A 362 31.91 -2.97 11.91
N ARG A 363 31.25 -2.99 10.74
CA ARG A 363 31.81 -2.45 9.48
C ARG A 363 31.71 -0.94 9.39
N TYR A 364 30.58 -0.35 9.80
CA TYR A 364 30.27 1.07 9.61
C TYR A 364 30.27 1.89 10.89
N SER A 365 30.52 1.26 12.03
CA SER A 365 30.66 1.92 13.35
C SER A 365 29.42 2.69 13.80
N PHE A 366 28.23 2.17 13.48
CA PHE A 366 26.96 2.67 14.04
C PHE A 366 25.93 1.55 14.09
N SER A 367 24.88 1.73 14.91
CA SER A 367 23.71 0.85 14.95
C SER A 367 22.46 1.61 14.55
N ASP A 368 21.42 0.88 14.12
CA ASP A 368 20.10 1.45 13.84
C ASP A 368 19.51 2.09 15.11
N ASN A 369 19.79 1.54 16.28
CA ASN A 369 19.35 2.10 17.55
C ASN A 369 20.03 3.44 17.89
N GLU A 370 21.32 3.61 17.57
CA GLU A 370 22.02 4.89 17.71
C GLU A 370 21.40 5.95 16.79
N VAL A 371 21.19 5.62 15.54
CA VAL A 371 20.59 6.50 14.54
C VAL A 371 19.18 6.90 14.93
N LYS A 372 18.39 5.97 15.41
CA LYS A 372 17.01 6.17 15.86
C LYS A 372 16.86 7.28 16.90
N GLN A 373 17.87 7.50 17.74
CA GLN A 373 17.86 8.56 18.77
C GLN A 373 17.76 9.97 18.17
N TYR A 374 18.06 10.13 16.89
CA TYR A 374 18.01 11.42 16.18
C TYR A 374 16.70 11.64 15.41
N PHE A 375 15.91 10.60 15.19
CA PHE A 375 14.67 10.69 14.38
C PHE A 375 13.42 10.69 15.27
N ALA A 376 13.23 11.76 16.03
CA ALA A 376 11.96 11.97 16.74
C ALA A 376 10.86 12.35 15.72
N LEU A 377 9.71 11.70 15.80
CA LEU A 377 8.63 11.83 14.82
C LEU A 377 8.21 13.28 14.54
N PRO A 378 7.99 14.16 15.54
CA PRO A 378 7.59 15.54 15.25
C PRO A 378 8.61 16.28 14.38
N ARG A 379 9.89 16.05 14.61
CA ARG A 379 10.96 16.67 13.83
C ARG A 379 11.05 16.10 12.42
N VAL A 380 10.85 14.80 12.29
CA VAL A 380 10.80 14.13 10.99
C VAL A 380 9.67 14.69 10.13
N LEU A 381 8.49 14.88 10.71
CA LEU A 381 7.36 15.49 10.01
C LEU A 381 7.67 16.92 9.55
N ASP A 382 8.26 17.74 10.39
CA ASP A 382 8.68 19.11 10.03
C ASP A 382 9.65 19.09 8.84
N GLY A 383 10.62 18.20 8.85
CA GLY A 383 11.58 18.05 7.76
C GLY A 383 10.95 17.55 6.47
N LEU A 384 10.04 16.59 6.55
CA LEU A 384 9.30 16.08 5.39
C LEU A 384 8.42 17.18 4.78
N PHE A 385 7.68 17.91 5.59
CA PHE A 385 6.81 18.99 5.11
C PHE A 385 7.63 20.13 4.49
N GLY A 386 8.77 20.47 5.09
CA GLY A 386 9.70 21.45 4.53
C GLY A 386 10.27 21.03 3.18
N LEU A 387 10.57 19.74 3.00
CA LEU A 387 11.01 19.18 1.72
C LEU A 387 9.94 19.34 0.64
N VAL A 388 8.71 18.95 0.94
CA VAL A 388 7.58 19.05 0.01
C VAL A 388 7.31 20.49 -0.40
N GLU A 389 7.37 21.41 0.55
CA GLU A 389 7.25 22.85 0.31
C GLU A 389 8.35 23.35 -0.65
N ARG A 390 9.58 22.93 -0.39
CA ARG A 390 10.75 23.30 -1.20
C ARG A 390 10.69 22.75 -2.63
N LEU A 391 10.25 21.47 -2.79
CA LEU A 391 10.18 20.84 -4.10
C LEU A 391 8.99 21.30 -4.93
N PHE A 392 7.83 21.49 -4.31
CA PHE A 392 6.56 21.62 -5.04
C PHE A 392 5.82 22.94 -4.78
N GLY A 393 6.35 23.81 -3.92
CA GLY A 393 5.80 25.14 -3.68
C GLY A 393 4.46 25.16 -2.96
N VAL A 394 4.19 24.14 -2.15
CA VAL A 394 2.98 24.04 -1.32
C VAL A 394 3.36 24.13 0.16
N SER A 395 2.42 24.53 1.02
CA SER A 395 2.61 24.52 2.47
C SER A 395 1.74 23.46 3.13
N ILE A 396 2.24 22.86 4.20
CA ILE A 396 1.53 21.83 4.97
C ILE A 396 1.41 22.30 6.40
N THR A 397 0.19 22.40 6.92
CA THR A 397 -0.12 22.84 8.27
C THR A 397 -1.17 21.95 8.90
N GLU A 398 -1.21 21.91 10.23
CA GLU A 398 -2.27 21.20 10.96
C GLU A 398 -3.65 21.77 10.60
N ASP A 399 -4.64 20.89 10.57
CA ASP A 399 -6.02 21.22 10.30
C ASP A 399 -6.94 20.45 11.27
N GLN A 400 -8.24 20.71 11.22
CA GLN A 400 -9.21 20.14 12.13
C GLN A 400 -10.09 19.11 11.41
N ALA A 401 -10.12 17.90 11.94
CA ALA A 401 -11.04 16.85 11.55
C ALA A 401 -11.22 15.84 12.69
N GLU A 402 -12.32 15.11 12.68
CA GLU A 402 -12.50 13.97 13.57
C GLU A 402 -11.63 12.81 13.09
N GLY A 403 -10.84 12.24 14.00
CA GLY A 403 -10.10 11.00 13.76
C GLY A 403 -10.84 9.80 14.34
N TRP A 404 -10.46 8.61 13.94
CA TRP A 404 -10.99 7.34 14.45
C TRP A 404 -10.26 6.84 15.71
N HIS A 405 -9.13 7.47 16.04
CA HIS A 405 -8.33 7.18 17.23
C HIS A 405 -7.65 8.46 17.71
N PRO A 406 -7.39 8.61 19.03
CA PRO A 406 -6.74 9.82 19.57
C PRO A 406 -5.37 10.15 18.99
N ASP A 407 -4.63 9.16 18.49
CA ASP A 407 -3.30 9.34 17.90
C ASP A 407 -3.34 9.80 16.45
N VAL A 408 -4.51 9.81 15.81
CA VAL A 408 -4.65 10.25 14.42
C VAL A 408 -4.51 11.77 14.33
N ARG A 409 -3.66 12.22 13.40
CA ARG A 409 -3.45 13.64 13.12
C ARG A 409 -4.02 13.99 11.75
N PHE A 410 -4.32 15.28 11.55
CA PHE A 410 -4.91 15.77 10.32
C PHE A 410 -4.22 17.05 9.86
N TYR A 411 -3.97 17.15 8.55
CA TYR A 411 -3.20 18.24 7.95
C TYR A 411 -3.86 18.72 6.67
N ARG A 412 -3.56 19.97 6.29
CA ARG A 412 -3.93 20.54 5.01
C ARG A 412 -2.71 20.90 4.17
N ILE A 413 -2.83 20.74 2.87
CA ILE A 413 -1.89 21.22 1.87
C ILE A 413 -2.51 22.42 1.18
N SER A 414 -1.78 23.53 1.13
CA SER A 414 -2.22 24.78 0.53
C SER A 414 -1.20 25.30 -0.49
N ALA A 415 -1.70 25.91 -1.56
CA ALA A 415 -0.91 26.73 -2.48
C ALA A 415 -1.34 28.18 -2.32
N GLY A 416 -0.55 28.97 -1.60
CA GLY A 416 -1.00 30.27 -1.12
C GLY A 416 -2.19 30.11 -0.15
N ASP A 417 -3.28 30.79 -0.41
CA ASP A 417 -4.51 30.66 0.38
C ASP A 417 -5.45 29.56 -0.12
N ARG A 418 -5.12 28.92 -1.23
CA ARG A 418 -5.97 27.90 -1.85
C ARG A 418 -5.70 26.52 -1.23
N LEU A 419 -6.77 25.87 -0.78
CA LEU A 419 -6.71 24.48 -0.34
C LEU A 419 -6.46 23.56 -1.54
N VAL A 420 -5.42 22.73 -1.45
CA VAL A 420 -5.05 21.75 -2.48
C VAL A 420 -5.53 20.35 -2.11
N GLY A 421 -5.31 19.93 -0.87
CA GLY A 421 -5.70 18.62 -0.36
C GLY A 421 -5.55 18.54 1.14
N GLN A 422 -6.00 17.41 1.71
CA GLN A 422 -5.90 17.16 3.14
C GLN A 422 -5.59 15.68 3.37
N PHE A 423 -5.00 15.36 4.52
CA PHE A 423 -4.66 13.98 4.84
C PHE A 423 -4.68 13.69 6.32
N TYR A 424 -5.01 12.43 6.63
CA TYR A 424 -4.90 11.85 7.96
C TYR A 424 -3.59 11.09 8.08
N LEU A 425 -2.95 11.19 9.25
CA LEU A 425 -1.80 10.35 9.62
C LEU A 425 -2.19 9.43 10.76
N ASP A 426 -2.13 8.13 10.52
CA ASP A 426 -2.31 7.08 11.53
C ASP A 426 -1.03 6.23 11.56
N LEU A 427 -0.09 6.59 12.44
CA LEU A 427 1.29 6.15 12.33
C LEU A 427 1.69 5.01 13.26
N TYR A 428 0.92 4.72 14.32
CA TYR A 428 1.33 3.76 15.34
C TYR A 428 0.60 2.42 15.23
N ALA A 429 1.32 1.34 15.54
CA ALA A 429 0.74 0.00 15.62
C ALA A 429 -0.26 -0.11 16.76
N ARG A 430 -1.30 -0.92 16.59
CA ARG A 430 -2.26 -1.32 17.64
C ARG A 430 -2.97 -2.63 17.24
N GLU A 431 -3.57 -3.31 18.21
CA GLU A 431 -4.19 -4.63 17.99
C GLU A 431 -5.33 -4.60 16.95
N ALA A 432 -6.14 -3.54 16.95
CA ALA A 432 -7.28 -3.40 16.04
C ALA A 432 -6.90 -2.97 14.63
N LYS A 433 -5.62 -2.86 14.31
CA LYS A 433 -5.11 -2.29 13.07
C LYS A 433 -4.33 -3.34 12.28
N GLN A 434 -4.62 -3.45 10.99
CA GLN A 434 -3.88 -4.31 10.07
C GLN A 434 -2.39 -3.94 10.04
N PRO A 435 -1.49 -4.94 9.95
CA PRO A 435 -0.05 -4.68 9.82
C PRO A 435 0.31 -4.10 8.46
N GLY A 436 1.52 -3.54 8.38
CA GLY A 436 2.06 -2.94 7.16
C GLY A 436 1.88 -1.42 7.12
N ALA A 437 2.15 -0.86 5.96
CA ALA A 437 1.95 0.56 5.69
C ALA A 437 1.21 0.69 4.37
N TRP A 438 0.35 1.70 4.26
CA TRP A 438 -0.42 1.94 3.04
C TRP A 438 -0.97 3.36 2.99
N MET A 439 -1.30 3.78 1.78
CA MET A 439 -2.12 4.95 1.50
C MET A 439 -3.45 4.49 0.91
N ASN A 440 -4.55 5.11 1.33
CA ASN A 440 -5.84 5.00 0.68
C ASN A 440 -6.45 6.39 0.45
N ASP A 441 -7.34 6.51 -0.53
CA ASP A 441 -8.09 7.72 -0.77
C ASP A 441 -9.36 7.75 0.09
N CYS A 442 -9.57 8.85 0.79
CA CYS A 442 -10.84 9.16 1.45
C CYS A 442 -11.85 9.69 0.44
N ARG A 443 -11.39 10.59 -0.42
CA ARG A 443 -12.12 11.10 -1.59
C ARG A 443 -11.14 11.61 -2.65
N GLY A 444 -11.56 11.57 -3.92
CA GLY A 444 -10.79 12.09 -5.04
C GLY A 444 -11.11 13.55 -5.37
N ARG A 445 -10.25 14.18 -6.19
CA ARG A 445 -10.52 15.49 -6.75
C ARG A 445 -11.53 15.38 -7.87
N GLN A 446 -12.49 16.30 -7.90
CA GLN A 446 -13.36 16.54 -9.04
C GLN A 446 -13.78 18.00 -9.12
N HIS A 447 -14.00 18.48 -10.31
CA HIS A 447 -14.47 19.83 -10.56
C HIS A 447 -15.30 19.87 -11.85
N GLU A 448 -16.52 20.36 -11.73
CA GLU A 448 -17.41 20.62 -12.84
C GLU A 448 -17.63 22.12 -12.97
N GLU A 449 -17.89 22.57 -14.20
CA GLU A 449 -18.10 23.98 -14.48
C GLU A 449 -19.24 24.57 -13.64
N GLY A 450 -18.95 25.65 -12.93
CA GLY A 450 -19.92 26.34 -12.07
C GLY A 450 -20.11 25.69 -10.69
N ALA A 451 -19.37 24.60 -10.37
CA ALA A 451 -19.40 23.96 -9.08
C ALA A 451 -18.16 24.31 -8.24
N VAL A 452 -18.26 24.08 -6.94
CA VAL A 452 -17.09 24.16 -6.03
C VAL A 452 -16.19 22.95 -6.28
N VAL A 453 -14.87 23.17 -6.30
CA VAL A 453 -13.89 22.09 -6.41
C VAL A 453 -14.00 21.15 -5.20
N GLN A 454 -14.17 19.85 -5.43
CA GLN A 454 -13.95 18.85 -4.42
C GLN A 454 -12.46 18.55 -4.36
N THR A 455 -11.83 18.86 -3.24
CA THR A 455 -10.40 18.63 -3.04
C THR A 455 -10.11 17.19 -2.57
N PRO A 456 -8.98 16.60 -2.96
CA PRO A 456 -8.64 15.22 -2.55
C PRO A 456 -8.29 15.14 -1.07
N VAL A 457 -8.62 13.99 -0.46
CA VAL A 457 -8.27 13.64 0.91
C VAL A 457 -7.70 12.23 0.95
N ALA A 458 -6.59 12.06 1.64
CA ALA A 458 -5.87 10.79 1.74
C ALA A 458 -5.79 10.28 3.17
N TYR A 459 -5.74 8.95 3.33
CA TYR A 459 -5.31 8.27 4.55
C TYR A 459 -3.87 7.79 4.38
N LEU A 460 -2.99 8.14 5.30
CA LEU A 460 -1.62 7.63 5.36
C LEU A 460 -1.45 6.83 6.64
N VAL A 461 -1.20 5.54 6.51
CA VAL A 461 -1.21 4.57 7.61
C VAL A 461 0.13 3.87 7.69
N CYS A 462 0.73 3.86 8.88
CA CYS A 462 1.94 3.11 9.22
C CYS A 462 1.72 2.30 10.50
N ASN A 463 2.74 1.55 10.91
CA ASN A 463 2.71 0.73 12.11
C ASN A 463 4.01 0.89 12.89
N PHE A 464 4.37 2.14 13.22
CA PHE A 464 5.56 2.47 14.00
C PHE A 464 5.34 2.20 15.49
N GLN A 465 6.45 2.17 16.23
CA GLN A 465 6.41 2.13 17.69
C GLN A 465 5.76 3.41 18.23
N ALA A 466 4.76 3.25 19.08
CA ALA A 466 4.13 4.38 19.77
C ALA A 466 5.09 5.05 20.77
N PRO A 467 4.85 6.32 21.15
CA PRO A 467 5.62 6.97 22.19
C PRO A 467 5.60 6.19 23.51
N VAL A 468 6.74 6.14 24.18
CA VAL A 468 6.90 5.48 25.49
C VAL A 468 7.68 6.39 26.45
N ASN A 469 7.45 6.22 27.74
CA ASN A 469 8.16 6.94 28.82
C ASN A 469 8.09 8.48 28.70
N GLY A 470 7.00 9.02 28.16
CA GLY A 470 6.85 10.47 27.97
C GLY A 470 7.76 11.06 26.89
N GLN A 471 8.50 10.24 26.15
CA GLN A 471 9.33 10.65 25.04
C GLN A 471 8.54 10.61 23.72
N PRO A 472 8.87 11.44 22.72
CA PRO A 472 8.27 11.32 21.40
C PRO A 472 8.60 9.96 20.77
N ALA A 473 7.78 9.52 19.82
CA ALA A 473 8.07 8.33 19.04
C ALA A 473 9.40 8.49 18.31
N LEU A 474 10.25 7.48 18.41
CA LEU A 474 11.54 7.42 17.72
C LEU A 474 11.42 6.47 16.53
N LEU A 475 11.89 6.94 15.37
CA LEU A 475 11.85 6.19 14.13
C LEU A 475 13.22 5.64 13.77
N THR A 476 13.25 4.40 13.31
CA THR A 476 14.41 3.90 12.58
C THR A 476 14.52 4.64 11.24
N HIS A 477 15.68 4.59 10.60
CA HIS A 477 15.78 5.17 9.24
C HIS A 477 14.86 4.45 8.25
N ASP A 478 14.65 3.15 8.42
CA ASP A 478 13.67 2.39 7.62
C ASP A 478 12.23 2.89 7.83
N ASP A 479 11.88 3.25 9.07
CA ASP A 479 10.59 3.87 9.37
C ASP A 479 10.44 5.23 8.67
N VAL A 480 11.49 6.04 8.68
CA VAL A 480 11.53 7.34 7.98
C VAL A 480 11.32 7.12 6.48
N THR A 481 12.00 6.16 5.90
CA THR A 481 11.86 5.79 4.48
C THR A 481 10.44 5.35 4.17
N THR A 482 9.82 4.54 5.03
CA THR A 482 8.42 4.11 4.90
C THR A 482 7.47 5.30 4.96
N LEU A 483 7.66 6.23 5.88
CA LEU A 483 6.85 7.44 5.98
C LEU A 483 6.95 8.29 4.70
N PHE A 484 8.15 8.48 4.18
CA PHE A 484 8.37 9.17 2.90
C PHE A 484 7.69 8.46 1.74
N HIS A 485 7.74 7.14 1.72
CA HIS A 485 7.08 6.31 0.74
C HIS A 485 5.56 6.55 0.72
N GLU A 486 4.91 6.39 1.87
CA GLU A 486 3.45 6.61 1.96
C GLU A 486 3.07 8.05 1.65
N PHE A 487 3.92 8.99 2.05
CA PHE A 487 3.71 10.40 1.70
C PHE A 487 3.83 10.65 0.20
N GLY A 488 4.68 9.92 -0.51
CA GLY A 488 4.77 9.97 -1.97
C GLY A 488 3.47 9.56 -2.66
N HIS A 489 2.83 8.50 -2.18
CA HIS A 489 1.48 8.12 -2.61
C HIS A 489 0.45 9.22 -2.31
N GLY A 490 0.52 9.78 -1.10
CA GLY A 490 -0.35 10.88 -0.71
C GLY A 490 -0.21 12.10 -1.62
N LEU A 491 1.02 12.49 -1.96
CA LEU A 491 1.29 13.59 -2.88
C LEU A 491 0.74 13.32 -4.27
N HIS A 492 0.89 12.11 -4.78
CA HIS A 492 0.33 11.71 -6.06
C HIS A 492 -1.18 11.86 -6.10
N HIS A 493 -1.85 11.53 -5.00
CA HIS A 493 -3.30 11.71 -4.88
C HIS A 493 -3.70 13.17 -4.70
N MET A 494 -3.00 13.91 -3.85
CA MET A 494 -3.42 15.23 -3.40
C MET A 494 -2.96 16.37 -4.30
N LEU A 495 -1.83 16.24 -5.00
CA LEU A 495 -1.31 17.28 -5.90
C LEU A 495 -1.87 17.20 -7.32
N THR A 496 -2.83 16.33 -7.56
CA THR A 496 -3.49 16.22 -8.86
C THR A 496 -4.15 17.52 -9.30
N GLN A 497 -4.07 17.83 -10.58
CA GLN A 497 -4.80 18.92 -11.22
C GLN A 497 -5.93 18.40 -12.12
N VAL A 498 -6.13 17.08 -12.14
CA VAL A 498 -7.19 16.46 -12.95
C VAL A 498 -8.54 16.65 -12.26
N ASP A 499 -9.49 17.20 -13.00
CA ASP A 499 -10.84 17.50 -12.50
C ASP A 499 -11.83 16.35 -12.69
N THR A 500 -11.45 15.31 -13.44
CA THR A 500 -12.27 14.14 -13.72
C THR A 500 -11.99 13.03 -12.70
N LEU A 501 -12.97 12.75 -11.86
CA LEU A 501 -12.83 11.87 -10.69
C LEU A 501 -12.17 10.51 -11.02
N ALA A 502 -12.62 9.85 -12.08
CA ALA A 502 -12.19 8.50 -12.44
C ALA A 502 -10.69 8.40 -12.79
N VAL A 503 -10.04 9.50 -13.11
CA VAL A 503 -8.62 9.57 -13.50
C VAL A 503 -7.83 10.62 -12.74
N SER A 504 -8.38 11.11 -11.62
CA SER A 504 -7.69 12.08 -10.76
C SER A 504 -6.89 11.38 -9.65
N GLY A 505 -5.78 11.99 -9.25
CA GLY A 505 -4.93 11.44 -8.20
C GLY A 505 -4.38 10.07 -8.56
N ILE A 506 -4.54 9.11 -7.66
CA ILE A 506 -4.11 7.72 -7.90
C ILE A 506 -5.10 6.93 -8.74
N SER A 507 -6.31 7.44 -8.95
CA SER A 507 -7.35 6.73 -9.70
C SER A 507 -6.98 6.59 -11.18
N GLY A 508 -7.12 5.39 -11.71
CA GLY A 508 -6.85 5.09 -13.12
C GLY A 508 -5.36 5.01 -13.51
N VAL A 509 -4.44 5.18 -12.56
CA VAL A 509 -3.00 4.98 -12.78
C VAL A 509 -2.72 3.48 -12.94
N GLU A 510 -1.88 3.11 -13.92
CA GLU A 510 -1.43 1.73 -14.07
C GLU A 510 -0.76 1.25 -12.77
N TRP A 511 -1.18 0.08 -12.28
CA TRP A 511 -0.73 -0.39 -10.96
C TRP A 511 0.77 -0.63 -10.89
N ASP A 512 1.41 -0.99 -12.01
CA ASP A 512 2.85 -1.16 -12.08
C ASP A 512 3.62 0.17 -12.21
N ALA A 513 2.92 1.30 -12.27
CA ALA A 513 3.49 2.64 -12.17
C ALA A 513 3.13 3.36 -10.86
N VAL A 514 2.18 2.84 -10.09
CA VAL A 514 1.64 3.54 -8.90
C VAL A 514 2.70 3.80 -7.83
N GLU A 515 3.73 2.95 -7.76
CA GLU A 515 4.83 3.08 -6.82
C GLU A 515 5.91 4.10 -7.23
N LEU A 516 5.81 4.70 -8.42
CA LEU A 516 6.82 5.66 -8.87
C LEU A 516 6.96 6.85 -7.90
N PRO A 517 5.89 7.56 -7.54
CA PRO A 517 6.01 8.70 -6.62
C PRO A 517 6.42 8.31 -5.20
N SER A 518 5.97 7.17 -4.71
CA SER A 518 6.30 6.70 -3.37
C SER A 518 7.77 6.33 -3.24
N GLN A 519 8.29 5.54 -4.16
CA GLN A 519 9.70 5.15 -4.19
C GLN A 519 10.62 6.34 -4.50
N PHE A 520 10.16 7.28 -5.34
CA PHE A 520 10.87 8.52 -5.60
C PHE A 520 11.13 9.29 -4.30
N MET A 521 10.12 9.43 -3.45
CA MET A 521 10.27 10.16 -2.19
C MET A 521 11.25 9.51 -1.21
N GLU A 522 11.40 8.21 -1.23
CA GLU A 522 12.36 7.49 -0.37
C GLU A 522 13.80 8.00 -0.51
N ASN A 523 14.20 8.40 -1.71
CA ASN A 523 15.55 8.87 -1.98
C ASN A 523 15.94 10.08 -1.13
N TRP A 524 15.00 10.95 -0.83
CA TRP A 524 15.24 12.18 -0.07
C TRP A 524 15.61 11.92 1.39
N ALA A 525 15.25 10.76 1.94
CA ALA A 525 15.66 10.34 3.27
C ALA A 525 17.18 10.05 3.37
N TRP A 526 17.86 10.02 2.25
CA TRP A 526 19.31 9.83 2.14
C TRP A 526 20.08 11.10 1.74
N GLU A 527 19.40 12.25 1.66
CA GLU A 527 20.04 13.52 1.33
C GLU A 527 20.35 14.30 2.60
N TRP A 528 21.60 14.75 2.74
CA TRP A 528 22.07 15.41 3.96
C TRP A 528 21.23 16.63 4.33
N ASP A 529 20.94 17.52 3.38
CA ASP A 529 20.16 18.74 3.64
C ASP A 529 18.82 18.41 4.29
N ILE A 530 18.21 17.30 3.92
CA ILE A 530 16.92 16.87 4.47
C ILE A 530 17.11 16.18 5.81
N VAL A 531 18.07 15.27 5.93
CA VAL A 531 18.36 14.55 7.18
C VAL A 531 18.77 15.53 8.26
N GLU A 532 19.61 16.51 7.96
CA GLU A 532 20.00 17.56 8.90
C GLU A 532 18.78 18.34 9.43
N SER A 533 17.84 18.69 8.54
CA SER A 533 16.65 19.46 8.89
C SER A 533 15.66 18.72 9.78
N MET A 534 15.67 17.38 9.76
CA MET A 534 14.69 16.54 10.46
C MET A 534 15.27 15.76 11.65
N THR A 535 16.51 16.07 12.07
CA THR A 535 17.17 15.35 13.15
C THR A 535 17.63 16.25 14.27
N HIS A 536 17.48 15.77 15.49
CA HIS A 536 18.20 16.18 16.69
C HIS A 536 18.07 15.06 17.74
N HIS A 537 19.11 14.90 18.54
CA HIS A 537 19.12 13.84 19.55
C HIS A 537 18.00 14.04 20.57
N VAL A 538 17.23 13.00 20.85
CA VAL A 538 16.05 13.07 21.73
C VAL A 538 16.37 13.51 23.15
N LYS A 539 17.56 13.23 23.66
CA LYS A 539 17.99 13.58 25.02
C LYS A 539 18.80 14.87 25.08
N THR A 540 19.72 15.09 24.14
CA THR A 540 20.66 16.23 24.16
C THR A 540 20.20 17.42 23.34
N GLY A 541 19.30 17.21 22.37
CA GLY A 541 18.83 18.23 21.42
C GLY A 541 19.85 18.59 20.34
N GLU A 542 21.00 17.93 20.29
CA GLU A 542 22.01 18.20 19.28
C GLU A 542 21.61 17.60 17.91
N PRO A 543 21.93 18.28 16.80
CA PRO A 543 21.68 17.74 15.47
C PRO A 543 22.52 16.49 15.23
N MET A 544 22.10 15.66 14.25
CA MET A 544 22.88 14.50 13.85
C MET A 544 24.26 14.94 13.37
N PRO A 545 25.35 14.34 13.89
CA PRO A 545 26.68 14.60 13.37
C PRO A 545 26.80 14.18 11.90
N ARG A 546 27.42 15.03 11.08
CA ARG A 546 27.69 14.71 9.67
C ARG A 546 28.44 13.38 9.53
N ALA A 547 29.38 13.11 10.44
CA ALA A 547 30.16 11.87 10.44
C ALA A 547 29.25 10.62 10.62
N LEU A 548 28.20 10.71 11.43
CA LEU A 548 27.23 9.62 11.59
C LEU A 548 26.44 9.42 10.30
N PHE A 549 25.97 10.49 9.70
CA PHE A 549 25.28 10.42 8.41
C PHE A 549 26.17 9.81 7.30
N ASP A 550 27.45 10.20 7.25
CA ASP A 550 28.39 9.64 6.26
C ASP A 550 28.57 8.14 6.44
N ARG A 551 28.58 7.64 7.69
CA ARG A 551 28.60 6.21 7.99
C ARG A 551 27.31 5.50 7.56
N MET A 552 26.16 6.13 7.81
CA MET A 552 24.87 5.62 7.34
C MET A 552 24.85 5.52 5.80
N LEU A 553 25.30 6.58 5.14
CA LEU A 553 25.31 6.63 3.66
C LEU A 553 26.25 5.56 3.07
N ALA A 554 27.40 5.31 3.71
CA ALA A 554 28.30 4.23 3.32
C ALA A 554 27.62 2.85 3.46
N ALA A 555 26.70 2.70 4.41
CA ALA A 555 25.93 1.47 4.63
C ALA A 555 24.63 1.37 3.82
N ARG A 556 24.30 2.38 3.01
CA ARG A 556 23.02 2.44 2.27
C ARG A 556 22.73 1.17 1.47
N ASN A 557 23.74 0.63 0.83
CA ASN A 557 23.61 -0.56 -0.03
C ASN A 557 24.04 -1.85 0.66
N PHE A 558 24.17 -1.81 1.99
CA PHE A 558 24.50 -2.99 2.78
C PHE A 558 23.45 -4.08 2.55
N GLN A 559 23.89 -5.25 2.08
CA GLN A 559 23.05 -6.40 1.74
C GLN A 559 21.98 -6.11 0.67
N ALA A 560 22.19 -5.12 -0.20
CA ALA A 560 21.25 -4.79 -1.27
C ALA A 560 21.03 -5.97 -2.23
N GLY A 561 22.03 -6.79 -2.48
CA GLY A 561 21.91 -8.00 -3.29
C GLY A 561 20.94 -9.01 -2.72
N LEU A 562 21.03 -9.30 -1.41
CA LEU A 562 20.10 -10.17 -0.70
C LEU A 562 18.67 -9.64 -0.73
N GLN A 563 18.50 -8.35 -0.46
CA GLN A 563 17.18 -7.71 -0.48
C GLN A 563 16.55 -7.73 -1.87
N THR A 564 17.32 -7.45 -2.90
CA THR A 564 16.84 -7.50 -4.28
C THR A 564 16.36 -8.90 -4.66
N LEU A 565 17.13 -9.94 -4.36
CA LEU A 565 16.71 -11.32 -4.65
C LEU A 565 15.47 -11.73 -3.87
N ARG A 566 15.31 -11.26 -2.64
CA ARG A 566 14.11 -11.53 -1.83
C ARG A 566 12.87 -10.94 -2.49
N GLN A 567 12.92 -9.71 -2.96
CA GLN A 567 11.81 -9.07 -3.65
C GLN A 567 11.48 -9.75 -4.99
N ILE A 568 12.50 -10.18 -5.71
CA ILE A 568 12.31 -10.95 -6.96
C ILE A 568 11.69 -12.32 -6.68
N GLU A 569 12.08 -13.00 -5.61
CA GLU A 569 11.46 -14.25 -5.17
C GLU A 569 9.95 -14.07 -4.99
N PHE A 570 9.52 -13.03 -4.29
CA PHE A 570 8.10 -12.74 -4.08
C PHE A 570 7.36 -12.44 -5.38
N ALA A 571 7.98 -11.65 -6.25
CA ALA A 571 7.38 -11.26 -7.53
C ALA A 571 7.26 -12.44 -8.50
N LEU A 572 8.29 -13.28 -8.60
CA LEU A 572 8.26 -14.50 -9.42
C LEU A 572 7.29 -15.54 -8.87
N PHE A 573 7.26 -15.72 -7.55
CA PHE A 573 6.27 -16.57 -6.90
C PHE A 573 4.85 -16.16 -7.25
N ASP A 574 4.52 -14.88 -7.09
CA ASP A 574 3.22 -14.32 -7.41
C ASP A 574 2.83 -14.55 -8.88
N MET A 575 3.72 -14.21 -9.81
CA MET A 575 3.46 -14.34 -11.24
C MET A 575 3.31 -15.80 -11.67
N THR A 576 4.17 -16.68 -11.20
CA THR A 576 4.13 -18.11 -11.49
C THR A 576 2.91 -18.78 -10.88
N LEU A 577 2.59 -18.43 -9.64
CA LEU A 577 1.43 -18.92 -8.91
C LEU A 577 0.14 -18.70 -9.70
N HIS A 578 -0.05 -17.50 -10.22
CA HIS A 578 -1.26 -17.11 -10.97
C HIS A 578 -1.28 -17.59 -12.42
N GLN A 579 -0.29 -18.37 -12.82
CA GLN A 579 -0.28 -19.08 -14.11
C GLN A 579 -0.42 -20.59 -13.95
N GLN A 580 0.04 -21.19 -12.85
CA GLN A 580 0.24 -22.63 -12.73
C GLN A 580 -0.56 -23.31 -11.63
N ALA A 581 -0.78 -22.64 -10.48
CA ALA A 581 -1.30 -23.29 -9.28
C ALA A 581 -2.72 -23.86 -9.47
N ALA A 582 -3.61 -23.12 -10.07
CA ALA A 582 -4.99 -23.58 -10.26
C ALA A 582 -5.08 -24.81 -11.17
N ARG A 583 -4.25 -24.87 -12.20
CA ARG A 583 -4.18 -26.02 -13.11
C ARG A 583 -3.64 -27.26 -12.40
N ALA A 584 -2.63 -27.08 -11.58
CA ALA A 584 -2.07 -28.17 -10.77
C ALA A 584 -3.09 -28.70 -9.76
N LEU A 585 -3.85 -27.81 -9.10
CA LEU A 585 -4.96 -28.20 -8.21
C LEU A 585 -6.03 -28.98 -8.95
N ALA A 586 -6.44 -28.52 -10.14
CA ALA A 586 -7.43 -29.22 -10.98
C ALA A 586 -6.94 -30.60 -11.45
N ALA A 587 -5.62 -30.79 -11.60
CA ALA A 587 -5.00 -32.07 -11.94
C ALA A 587 -4.82 -32.99 -10.73
N GLY A 588 -5.24 -32.59 -9.52
CA GLY A 588 -5.21 -33.39 -8.30
C GLY A 588 -3.98 -33.24 -7.42
N GLU A 589 -3.10 -32.26 -7.70
CA GLU A 589 -1.98 -31.94 -6.83
C GLU A 589 -2.47 -31.33 -5.51
N THR A 590 -1.95 -31.80 -4.38
CA THR A 590 -2.44 -31.40 -3.05
C THR A 590 -1.88 -30.06 -2.56
N ASN A 591 -0.63 -29.75 -2.87
CA ASN A 591 0.01 -28.51 -2.41
C ASN A 591 0.92 -27.88 -3.48
N PRO A 592 0.35 -27.44 -4.60
CA PRO A 592 1.14 -26.81 -5.65
C PRO A 592 1.72 -25.44 -5.21
N VAL A 593 1.08 -24.75 -4.27
CA VAL A 593 1.54 -23.45 -3.78
C VAL A 593 2.93 -23.55 -3.16
N GLN A 594 3.13 -24.49 -2.24
CA GLN A 594 4.44 -24.71 -1.62
C GLN A 594 5.47 -25.20 -2.64
N ARG A 595 5.09 -26.08 -3.55
CA ARG A 595 5.99 -26.57 -4.60
C ARG A 595 6.47 -25.44 -5.51
N ILE A 596 5.58 -24.55 -5.92
CA ILE A 596 5.92 -23.38 -6.76
C ILE A 596 6.86 -22.45 -6.00
N LEU A 597 6.57 -22.19 -4.72
CA LEU A 597 7.42 -21.34 -3.88
C LEU A 597 8.82 -21.94 -3.73
N ASP A 598 8.92 -23.26 -3.46
CA ASP A 598 10.18 -23.95 -3.34
C ASP A 598 10.98 -23.92 -4.65
N ALA A 599 10.32 -24.09 -5.79
CA ALA A 599 10.95 -24.02 -7.11
C ALA A 599 11.48 -22.62 -7.42
N VAL A 600 10.75 -21.57 -7.10
CA VAL A 600 11.19 -20.19 -7.27
C VAL A 600 12.39 -19.88 -6.36
N ARG A 601 12.36 -20.33 -5.12
CA ARG A 601 13.48 -20.21 -4.18
C ARG A 601 14.73 -20.92 -4.69
N ALA A 602 14.58 -22.14 -5.21
CA ALA A 602 15.70 -22.89 -5.80
C ALA A 602 16.32 -22.17 -6.99
N GLU A 603 15.52 -21.43 -7.77
CA GLU A 603 16.00 -20.66 -8.92
C GLU A 603 16.72 -19.38 -8.54
N VAL A 604 16.13 -18.56 -7.64
CA VAL A 604 16.61 -17.18 -7.43
C VAL A 604 17.18 -16.91 -6.04
N ALA A 605 16.79 -17.64 -5.00
CA ALA A 605 17.23 -17.36 -3.65
C ALA A 605 18.62 -17.93 -3.37
N VAL A 606 19.44 -17.19 -2.63
CA VAL A 606 20.73 -17.68 -2.09
C VAL A 606 20.59 -18.03 -0.61
N LEU A 607 19.59 -17.47 0.08
CA LEU A 607 19.27 -17.73 1.47
C LEU A 607 17.88 -18.37 1.55
N LEU A 608 17.82 -19.62 2.02
CA LEU A 608 16.58 -20.37 2.11
C LEU A 608 16.01 -20.33 3.53
N PRO A 609 14.70 -20.06 3.69
CA PRO A 609 14.05 -20.17 4.99
C PRO A 609 13.89 -21.64 5.42
N PRO A 610 13.64 -21.88 6.72
CA PRO A 610 13.37 -23.23 7.19
C PRO A 610 12.09 -23.81 6.58
N ALA A 611 12.01 -25.15 6.57
CA ALA A 611 10.89 -25.86 5.96
C ALA A 611 9.52 -25.53 6.58
N PHE A 612 9.47 -25.10 7.84
CA PHE A 612 8.23 -24.72 8.51
C PHE A 612 7.73 -23.33 8.11
N ASN A 613 8.53 -22.49 7.45
CA ASN A 613 8.15 -21.15 7.06
C ASN A 613 6.94 -21.19 6.13
N ARG A 614 5.92 -20.39 6.46
CA ARG A 614 4.67 -20.25 5.70
C ARG A 614 4.36 -18.78 5.44
N PHE A 615 5.35 -18.01 4.98
CA PHE A 615 5.15 -16.60 4.71
C PHE A 615 3.97 -16.36 3.75
N GLN A 616 3.72 -17.27 2.80
CA GLN A 616 2.62 -17.17 1.85
C GLN A 616 1.24 -17.12 2.53
N ASN A 617 1.11 -17.73 3.72
CA ASN A 617 -0.15 -17.73 4.47
C ASN A 617 -0.48 -16.37 5.11
N SER A 618 0.47 -15.44 5.13
CA SER A 618 0.28 -14.06 5.55
C SER A 618 0.60 -13.04 4.45
N PHE A 619 0.76 -13.49 3.22
CA PHE A 619 1.08 -12.63 2.08
C PHE A 619 -0.14 -11.88 1.58
N SER A 620 -0.59 -10.92 2.37
CA SER A 620 -1.82 -10.15 2.12
C SER A 620 -1.77 -9.34 0.82
N HIS A 621 -0.60 -8.89 0.39
CA HIS A 621 -0.45 -8.16 -0.87
C HIS A 621 -1.13 -8.84 -2.05
N ILE A 622 -0.94 -10.17 -2.18
CA ILE A 622 -1.47 -10.92 -3.32
C ILE A 622 -2.79 -11.64 -3.03
N PHE A 623 -3.13 -11.88 -1.76
CA PHE A 623 -4.36 -12.63 -1.41
C PHE A 623 -5.48 -11.76 -0.84
N ALA A 624 -5.18 -10.54 -0.39
CA ALA A 624 -6.16 -9.64 0.20
C ALA A 624 -5.95 -8.16 -0.19
N GLY A 625 -4.82 -7.84 -0.81
CA GLY A 625 -4.50 -6.51 -1.35
C GLY A 625 -4.66 -6.46 -2.87
N GLY A 626 -4.26 -5.40 -3.49
CA GLY A 626 -4.39 -5.18 -4.94
C GLY A 626 -3.25 -5.74 -5.80
N TYR A 627 -2.37 -6.59 -5.24
CA TYR A 627 -1.12 -7.00 -5.90
C TYR A 627 -1.12 -8.43 -6.48
N ALA A 628 -2.27 -9.05 -6.63
CA ALA A 628 -2.35 -10.38 -7.26
C ALA A 628 -1.84 -10.36 -8.71
N ALA A 629 -0.86 -11.19 -9.02
CA ALA A 629 -0.10 -11.13 -10.28
C ALA A 629 0.35 -9.70 -10.62
N GLY A 630 0.77 -8.97 -9.60
CA GLY A 630 1.12 -7.56 -9.66
C GLY A 630 2.23 -7.15 -8.70
N TYR A 631 2.76 -8.06 -7.90
CA TYR A 631 3.83 -7.75 -6.94
C TYR A 631 5.12 -7.28 -7.62
N TYR A 632 5.36 -7.70 -8.85
CA TYR A 632 6.47 -7.20 -9.67
C TYR A 632 6.45 -5.68 -9.84
N SER A 633 5.31 -5.04 -9.62
CA SER A 633 5.12 -3.60 -9.76
C SER A 633 6.11 -2.79 -8.93
N TYR A 634 6.51 -3.31 -7.75
CA TYR A 634 7.52 -2.65 -6.93
C TYR A 634 8.86 -2.51 -7.64
N LYS A 635 9.36 -3.57 -8.25
CA LYS A 635 10.63 -3.53 -9.01
C LYS A 635 10.50 -2.81 -10.34
N TRP A 636 9.37 -2.96 -11.01
CA TRP A 636 9.07 -2.26 -12.25
C TRP A 636 9.03 -0.75 -12.06
N ALA A 637 8.28 -0.28 -11.08
CA ALA A 637 8.20 1.15 -10.76
C ALA A 637 9.50 1.71 -10.19
N GLU A 638 10.32 0.89 -9.54
CA GLU A 638 11.63 1.30 -9.02
C GLU A 638 12.59 1.71 -10.13
N VAL A 639 12.49 1.07 -11.30
CA VAL A 639 13.23 1.51 -12.51
C VAL A 639 12.80 2.94 -12.87
N LEU A 640 11.49 3.21 -12.88
CA LEU A 640 10.93 4.52 -13.21
C LEU A 640 11.33 5.57 -12.17
N SER A 641 11.20 5.25 -10.89
CA SER A 641 11.48 6.20 -9.81
C SER A 641 12.96 6.55 -9.70
N ALA A 642 13.83 5.56 -9.83
CA ALA A 642 15.28 5.77 -9.82
C ALA A 642 15.73 6.66 -10.99
N ASP A 643 15.18 6.44 -12.17
CA ASP A 643 15.50 7.23 -13.36
C ASP A 643 14.93 8.66 -13.25
N CYS A 644 13.75 8.84 -12.65
CA CYS A 644 13.22 10.17 -12.34
C CYS A 644 14.11 10.91 -11.33
N TYR A 645 14.55 10.23 -10.27
CA TYR A 645 15.44 10.84 -9.28
C TYR A 645 16.80 11.21 -9.88
N ALA A 646 17.30 10.42 -10.83
CA ALA A 646 18.53 10.72 -11.57
C ALA A 646 18.47 12.09 -12.28
N ALA A 647 17.30 12.53 -12.74
CA ALA A 647 17.14 13.87 -13.31
C ALA A 647 17.44 14.97 -12.27
N PHE A 648 17.01 14.79 -11.01
CA PHE A 648 17.36 15.71 -9.94
C PHE A 648 18.86 15.69 -9.61
N GLU A 649 19.49 14.53 -9.63
CA GLU A 649 20.93 14.42 -9.43
C GLU A 649 21.73 15.12 -10.54
N GLU A 650 21.27 15.02 -11.78
CA GLU A 650 21.90 15.63 -12.96
C GLU A 650 21.72 17.14 -13.05
N GLU A 651 20.51 17.63 -12.75
CA GLU A 651 20.11 19.02 -12.96
C GLU A 651 20.20 19.87 -11.68
N GLY A 652 20.29 19.25 -10.52
CA GLY A 652 20.32 19.87 -9.20
C GLY A 652 19.13 19.44 -8.35
N LEU A 653 19.41 18.88 -7.16
CA LEU A 653 18.40 18.32 -6.27
C LEU A 653 17.29 19.30 -5.91
N PHE A 654 17.64 20.58 -5.74
CA PHE A 654 16.72 21.63 -5.34
C PHE A 654 16.52 22.70 -6.43
N GLU A 655 16.86 22.38 -7.66
CA GLU A 655 16.59 23.27 -8.78
C GLU A 655 15.05 23.36 -9.00
N PRO A 656 14.45 24.54 -8.86
CA PRO A 656 12.99 24.65 -8.92
C PRO A 656 12.36 24.15 -10.23
N ALA A 657 13.11 24.25 -11.35
CA ALA A 657 12.62 23.81 -12.66
C ALA A 657 12.36 22.30 -12.72
N VAL A 658 13.23 21.49 -12.10
CA VAL A 658 13.08 20.02 -12.08
C VAL A 658 11.89 19.62 -11.21
N GLY A 659 11.78 20.20 -10.02
CA GLY A 659 10.65 19.96 -9.11
C GLY A 659 9.32 20.31 -9.75
N ARG A 660 9.22 21.47 -10.43
CA ARG A 660 8.02 21.87 -11.15
C ARG A 660 7.68 20.92 -12.30
N ARG A 661 8.70 20.44 -13.01
CA ARG A 661 8.51 19.48 -14.11
C ARG A 661 8.01 18.13 -13.59
N PHE A 662 8.57 17.64 -12.49
CA PHE A 662 8.10 16.42 -11.84
C PHE A 662 6.65 16.56 -11.35
N LEU A 663 6.33 17.68 -10.73
CA LEU A 663 4.96 18.00 -10.33
C LEU A 663 4.02 18.01 -11.54
N ALA A 664 4.38 18.72 -12.60
CA ALA A 664 3.53 18.92 -13.78
C ALA A 664 3.31 17.63 -14.58
N GLU A 665 4.34 16.80 -14.73
CA GLU A 665 4.31 15.66 -15.65
C GLU A 665 4.03 14.31 -14.97
N ILE A 666 4.30 14.20 -13.67
CA ILE A 666 4.14 12.95 -12.91
C ILE A 666 3.03 13.09 -11.85
N LEU A 667 3.15 14.03 -10.92
CA LEU A 667 2.25 14.08 -9.76
C LEU A 667 0.86 14.65 -10.09
N SER A 668 0.76 15.60 -11.01
CA SER A 668 -0.49 16.31 -11.24
C SER A 668 -1.40 15.69 -12.28
N VAL A 669 -0.92 14.73 -13.06
CA VAL A 669 -1.65 14.19 -14.23
C VAL A 669 -2.56 13.01 -13.91
N GLY A 670 -2.46 12.42 -12.73
CA GLY A 670 -3.27 11.27 -12.34
C GLY A 670 -3.17 10.12 -13.35
N GLY A 671 -4.31 9.48 -13.61
CA GLY A 671 -4.47 8.45 -14.64
C GLY A 671 -4.97 8.99 -15.98
N SER A 672 -4.87 10.30 -16.23
CA SER A 672 -5.41 10.95 -17.42
C SER A 672 -4.68 10.63 -18.73
N ARG A 673 -3.50 10.05 -18.64
CA ARG A 673 -2.71 9.55 -19.78
C ARG A 673 -1.86 8.34 -19.32
N PRO A 674 -1.37 7.51 -20.26
CA PRO A 674 -0.48 6.41 -19.92
C PRO A 674 0.77 6.86 -19.15
N ALA A 675 1.15 6.10 -18.12
CA ALA A 675 2.31 6.43 -17.28
C ALA A 675 3.61 6.54 -18.07
N ILE A 676 3.78 5.74 -19.13
CA ILE A 676 4.95 5.83 -20.00
C ILE A 676 5.04 7.19 -20.70
N ASP A 677 3.92 7.79 -21.07
CA ASP A 677 3.88 9.10 -21.71
C ASP A 677 4.23 10.21 -20.70
N SER A 678 3.78 10.07 -19.46
CA SER A 678 4.15 10.96 -18.36
C SER A 678 5.65 10.89 -18.06
N PHE A 679 6.19 9.68 -18.01
CA PHE A 679 7.63 9.47 -17.84
C PHE A 679 8.46 10.12 -18.96
N ARG A 680 8.06 9.89 -20.21
CA ARG A 680 8.75 10.50 -21.38
C ARG A 680 8.63 12.03 -21.39
N ALA A 681 7.48 12.57 -20.99
CA ALA A 681 7.30 14.01 -20.86
C ALA A 681 8.24 14.62 -19.80
N PHE A 682 8.45 13.91 -18.69
CA PHE A 682 9.38 14.34 -17.65
C PHE A 682 10.85 14.13 -18.03
N ARG A 683 11.21 12.95 -18.54
CA ARG A 683 12.61 12.52 -18.73
C ARG A 683 13.14 12.78 -20.14
N GLY A 684 12.24 12.95 -21.12
CA GLY A 684 12.60 13.17 -22.55
C GLY A 684 12.99 11.90 -23.31
N ARG A 685 12.89 10.72 -22.70
CA ARG A 685 13.24 9.42 -23.27
C ARG A 685 12.51 8.28 -22.56
N ALA A 686 12.69 7.06 -23.06
CA ALA A 686 12.21 5.85 -22.38
C ALA A 686 13.00 5.56 -21.09
N PRO A 687 12.42 4.82 -20.12
CA PRO A 687 13.12 4.41 -18.91
C PRO A 687 14.37 3.56 -19.19
N GLU A 688 15.39 3.74 -18.35
CA GLU A 688 16.65 2.99 -18.39
C GLU A 688 16.94 2.38 -17.01
N LEU A 689 17.57 1.22 -16.99
CA LEU A 689 17.87 0.45 -15.77
C LEU A 689 19.07 1.00 -14.98
N ASP A 690 19.93 1.78 -15.61
CA ASP A 690 21.23 2.18 -15.06
C ASP A 690 21.14 2.91 -13.72
N ALA A 691 20.16 3.81 -13.56
CA ALA A 691 19.97 4.54 -12.31
C ALA A 691 19.62 3.60 -11.14
N LEU A 692 18.75 2.61 -11.38
CA LEU A 692 18.40 1.61 -10.37
C LEU A 692 19.62 0.80 -9.92
N LEU A 693 20.40 0.30 -10.88
CA LEU A 693 21.60 -0.48 -10.57
C LEU A 693 22.63 0.35 -9.79
N ARG A 694 22.83 1.59 -10.20
CA ARG A 694 23.74 2.52 -9.51
C ARG A 694 23.27 2.81 -8.08
N HIS A 695 21.99 3.11 -7.89
CA HIS A 695 21.42 3.42 -6.57
C HIS A 695 21.51 2.23 -5.60
N ASN A 696 21.46 1.02 -6.11
CA ASN A 696 21.58 -0.21 -5.33
C ASN A 696 23.02 -0.73 -5.21
N GLY A 697 24.00 -0.02 -5.75
CA GLY A 697 25.40 -0.44 -5.71
C GLY A 697 25.68 -1.72 -6.50
N MET A 698 24.84 -2.05 -7.48
CA MET A 698 24.97 -3.24 -8.33
C MET A 698 25.58 -2.90 -9.69
N VAL A 699 26.56 -2.02 -9.70
CA VAL A 699 27.43 -1.75 -10.85
C VAL A 699 28.78 -2.40 -10.58
N GLU A 700 29.34 -3.10 -11.57
CA GLU A 700 30.72 -3.57 -11.47
C GLU A 700 31.65 -2.36 -11.46
N GLU A 701 32.56 -2.30 -10.49
CA GLU A 701 33.66 -1.33 -10.53
C GLU A 701 34.50 -1.62 -11.79
N ALA A 702 34.59 -0.62 -12.67
CA ALA A 702 35.33 -0.73 -13.93
C ALA A 702 36.84 -0.87 -13.68
#